data_714541932a66be142e27ff20ab5eea30
#
_entry.id   714541932a66be142e27ff20ab5eea30
#
_cell.length_a   1.000
_cell.length_b   1.000
_cell.length_c   1.000
_cell.angle_alpha   90.00
_cell.angle_beta   90.00
_cell.angle_gamma   90.00
#
_symmetry.space_group_name_H-M   'P 1'
#
loop_
_entity.id
_entity.type
_entity.pdbx_description
1 polymer ?
#
loop_
_entity_poly.entity_id
_entity_poly.type
_entity_poly.pdbx_seq_one_letter_code
_entity_poly.pdbx_strand_id
1 'polypeptide(L)'
;MPQKTKNTPMMEQYLSIKAQYQDAFLFYRLGDFYELFYEDAIKASQLLELTLTSRNRNAEEPIPMCGVPHHAAQGYIDTLIEKGYKVAICEQVEDPKTTKGMVKREVIQLVTPGTVMDSKGLSAKDNNFLTAVVSQGNEFGFAYADLSTGELKTARLHDEEAVLNEASALQTKELVLGSEITDTLREQLSGRLGLVFSQQNEMEENAEFSFLTSELVDPLEKEATGKLLTYLAVTQKRSLAHIQKAVEYQPDHFLKMDYYSKFNLELSQSIRTGKKHGTLLWLLDETKTAMGGRLLKQWLDRPLIQAKQIKARQEMVASLLDSYFERIDLQSALTKVYDLERLAGRVAFGNVNGRDLIQLKTSLEQVPMIRGLIEGIDQGQWQSLLSEMQPMDHLVQLIDQAIQDDPPLQITEGNIIKDGFNEQLDTYRSAMRNGKKWLAELEAKERQETGIKNLKIGFNRVFGYYIEITKANLGNAELEKYERKQTLANAERFITPELKELETQILEAEEKSVDLEYQLFLAVREEVKKAIQPLQVLAKAISAVDVLQSFATISERYQYVRPELVSDKHQLLIKDGRHPVVEKVLGHQEYIPNSVEMAEDEMILLITGPNMSGKSTYMRQLALTVLMAQMGCFVPAKQAVLPIFDRIFTRIGASDDLIAGQSTFMVEMMEANQALRYATPNSLILFDELGRGTATYDGMALAQAIIEYIHRHVQAKTLFSTHYHELTVLEKELPQLKNVHVGAVEKDGEVVFLHKMMDGPADKSYGIHVAKIAGLPANLLERAADILHTLENGDNGHHTVPAEIGEKIKTAKQEQIKPPAEKVNQDPIQDSVKEETQQLSLFGELSENETEVIESLKQINLLEMTPMDALNTLYELQKQL
;
A
#
# COMPACT_ATOMS: atom_id res chain seq x y z
N MET A 1 -28.72 10.67 -50.37
CA MET A 1 -27.93 11.01 -49.19
C MET A 1 -28.75 10.60 -47.98
N PRO A 2 -28.34 9.65 -47.14
CA PRO A 2 -29.08 9.35 -45.96
C PRO A 2 -28.95 10.52 -44.97
N GLN A 3 -30.08 10.96 -44.43
CA GLN A 3 -30.14 11.99 -43.38
C GLN A 3 -29.34 11.46 -42.17
N LYS A 4 -28.24 12.14 -41.81
CA LYS A 4 -27.56 11.94 -40.54
C LYS A 4 -28.60 12.02 -39.43
N THR A 5 -28.84 10.97 -38.73
CA THR A 5 -29.69 10.95 -37.53
C THR A 5 -29.21 12.05 -36.59
N LYS A 6 -30.02 13.08 -36.38
CA LYS A 6 -29.72 14.15 -35.43
C LYS A 6 -29.60 13.52 -34.05
N ASN A 7 -28.45 13.66 -33.43
CA ASN A 7 -28.28 13.29 -32.02
C ASN A 7 -29.35 13.93 -31.15
N THR A 8 -29.84 13.22 -30.17
CA THR A 8 -30.74 13.85 -29.19
C THR A 8 -29.97 14.91 -28.40
N PRO A 9 -30.61 15.99 -27.91
CA PRO A 9 -29.96 17.06 -27.18
C PRO A 9 -29.09 16.53 -26.01
N MET A 10 -29.53 15.45 -25.33
CA MET A 10 -28.77 14.76 -24.28
C MET A 10 -27.48 14.14 -24.83
N MET A 11 -27.51 13.49 -26.00
CA MET A 11 -26.31 12.90 -26.60
C MET A 11 -25.34 13.97 -27.12
N GLU A 12 -25.85 15.11 -27.56
CA GLU A 12 -25.01 16.28 -27.92
C GLU A 12 -24.28 16.81 -26.68
N GLN A 13 -24.97 16.93 -25.53
CA GLN A 13 -24.36 17.31 -24.26
C GLN A 13 -23.31 16.30 -23.83
N TYR A 14 -23.62 15.00 -23.89
CA TYR A 14 -22.67 13.92 -23.56
C TYR A 14 -21.39 14.02 -24.40
N LEU A 15 -21.53 14.10 -25.73
CA LEU A 15 -20.40 14.17 -26.65
C LEU A 15 -19.56 15.45 -26.46
N SER A 16 -20.22 16.59 -26.16
CA SER A 16 -19.51 17.83 -25.85
C SER A 16 -18.67 17.72 -24.57
N ILE A 17 -19.17 17.06 -23.54
CA ILE A 17 -18.45 16.83 -22.31
C ILE A 17 -17.34 15.79 -22.55
N LYS A 18 -17.63 14.65 -23.21
CA LYS A 18 -16.64 13.62 -23.51
C LYS A 18 -15.46 14.13 -24.34
N ALA A 19 -15.68 15.06 -25.24
CA ALA A 19 -14.61 15.68 -26.03
C ALA A 19 -13.57 16.43 -25.17
N GLN A 20 -13.94 16.87 -23.97
CA GLN A 20 -13.02 17.51 -23.01
C GLN A 20 -12.25 16.50 -22.15
N TYR A 21 -12.73 15.25 -22.04
CA TYR A 21 -12.17 14.19 -21.21
C TYR A 21 -11.99 12.91 -22.02
N GLN A 22 -11.23 13.00 -23.13
CA GLN A 22 -11.09 11.89 -24.10
C GLN A 22 -10.39 10.67 -23.50
N ASP A 23 -9.45 10.90 -22.57
CA ASP A 23 -8.62 9.89 -21.90
C ASP A 23 -9.25 9.31 -20.62
N ALA A 24 -10.49 9.72 -20.27
CA ALA A 24 -11.18 9.29 -19.07
C ALA A 24 -12.53 8.64 -19.40
N PHE A 25 -12.92 7.62 -18.63
CA PHE A 25 -14.31 7.11 -18.67
C PHE A 25 -15.27 8.16 -18.14
N LEU A 26 -16.31 8.49 -18.91
CA LEU A 26 -17.30 9.48 -18.51
C LEU A 26 -18.50 8.81 -17.82
N PHE A 27 -18.55 8.92 -16.48
CA PHE A 27 -19.69 8.49 -15.65
C PHE A 27 -20.76 9.58 -15.68
N TYR A 28 -21.71 9.44 -16.60
CA TYR A 28 -22.70 10.46 -16.90
C TYR A 28 -24.00 10.23 -16.13
N ARG A 29 -24.36 11.10 -15.21
CA ARG A 29 -25.53 10.97 -14.34
C ARG A 29 -26.84 11.03 -15.08
N LEU A 30 -27.64 9.97 -14.98
CA LEU A 30 -29.01 9.91 -15.51
C LEU A 30 -29.94 9.27 -14.46
N GLY A 31 -30.69 10.09 -13.75
CA GLY A 31 -31.52 9.64 -12.65
C GLY A 31 -30.68 8.97 -11.53
N ASP A 32 -31.00 7.70 -11.22
CA ASP A 32 -30.30 6.95 -10.18
C ASP A 32 -29.07 6.15 -10.68
N PHE A 33 -28.69 6.36 -11.96
CA PHE A 33 -27.57 5.67 -12.57
C PHE A 33 -26.52 6.63 -13.09
N TYR A 34 -25.26 6.13 -13.13
CA TYR A 34 -24.25 6.63 -14.06
C TYR A 34 -24.26 5.75 -15.29
N GLU A 35 -24.49 6.36 -16.45
CA GLU A 35 -24.49 5.66 -17.73
C GLU A 35 -23.25 6.03 -18.53
N LEU A 36 -22.67 5.02 -19.19
CA LEU A 36 -21.55 5.16 -20.11
C LEU A 36 -22.04 4.80 -21.52
N PHE A 37 -21.50 5.48 -22.52
CA PHE A 37 -21.92 5.31 -23.92
C PHE A 37 -20.73 5.10 -24.85
N TYR A 38 -21.02 4.60 -26.06
CA TYR A 38 -20.05 4.35 -27.14
C TYR A 38 -18.87 3.48 -26.68
N GLU A 39 -17.63 3.90 -26.96
CA GLU A 39 -16.43 3.15 -26.61
C GLU A 39 -16.26 2.97 -25.10
N ASP A 40 -16.64 3.97 -24.31
CA ASP A 40 -16.59 3.87 -22.85
C ASP A 40 -17.46 2.71 -22.34
N ALA A 41 -18.65 2.54 -22.92
CA ALA A 41 -19.56 1.46 -22.56
C ALA A 41 -18.98 0.08 -22.92
N ILE A 42 -18.41 -0.05 -24.13
CA ILE A 42 -17.81 -1.30 -24.60
C ILE A 42 -16.65 -1.70 -23.69
N LYS A 43 -15.71 -0.79 -23.44
CA LYS A 43 -14.54 -1.06 -22.60
C LYS A 43 -14.93 -1.29 -21.14
N ALA A 44 -15.81 -0.46 -20.57
CA ALA A 44 -16.26 -0.58 -19.20
C ALA A 44 -17.03 -1.89 -18.96
N SER A 45 -17.87 -2.33 -19.91
CA SER A 45 -18.59 -3.60 -19.78
C SER A 45 -17.64 -4.80 -19.64
N GLN A 46 -16.51 -4.79 -20.34
CA GLN A 46 -15.49 -5.85 -20.25
C GLN A 46 -14.66 -5.74 -18.95
N LEU A 47 -14.24 -4.52 -18.59
CA LEU A 47 -13.36 -4.29 -17.43
C LEU A 47 -14.07 -4.47 -16.08
N LEU A 48 -15.38 -4.17 -16.04
CA LEU A 48 -16.21 -4.17 -14.84
C LEU A 48 -17.24 -5.29 -14.81
N GLU A 49 -17.23 -6.19 -15.82
CA GLU A 49 -18.17 -7.31 -15.96
C GLU A 49 -19.64 -6.84 -15.99
N LEU A 50 -19.90 -5.68 -16.63
CA LEU A 50 -21.22 -5.12 -16.75
C LEU A 50 -21.94 -5.61 -18.01
N THR A 51 -23.27 -5.73 -17.94
CA THR A 51 -24.08 -6.05 -19.10
C THR A 51 -24.04 -4.90 -20.11
N LEU A 52 -23.47 -5.15 -21.30
CA LEU A 52 -23.56 -4.24 -22.43
C LEU A 52 -24.96 -4.28 -23.03
N THR A 53 -25.61 -3.13 -23.10
CA THR A 53 -26.92 -2.94 -23.70
C THR A 53 -26.83 -1.86 -24.79
N SER A 54 -27.93 -1.47 -25.35
CA SER A 54 -27.97 -0.38 -26.34
C SER A 54 -29.16 0.53 -26.10
N ARG A 55 -28.91 1.82 -26.26
CA ARG A 55 -29.95 2.84 -26.34
C ARG A 55 -30.47 2.91 -27.77
N ASN A 56 -31.77 3.14 -27.96
CA ASN A 56 -32.45 3.20 -29.27
C ASN A 56 -32.26 1.89 -30.08
N ARG A 57 -32.56 0.75 -29.48
CA ARG A 57 -32.44 -0.59 -30.12
C ARG A 57 -33.03 -0.72 -31.51
N ASN A 58 -34.02 0.11 -31.84
CA ASN A 58 -34.72 0.11 -33.15
C ASN A 58 -34.15 1.14 -34.14
N ALA A 59 -33.07 1.86 -33.81
CA ALA A 59 -32.38 2.73 -34.75
C ALA A 59 -31.45 1.95 -35.68
N GLU A 60 -31.13 2.52 -36.83
CA GLU A 60 -30.18 1.91 -37.78
C GLU A 60 -28.79 1.73 -37.13
N GLU A 61 -28.40 2.62 -36.23
CA GLU A 61 -27.17 2.51 -35.40
C GLU A 61 -27.51 2.62 -33.91
N PRO A 62 -27.69 1.50 -33.22
CA PRO A 62 -27.92 1.51 -31.77
C PRO A 62 -26.68 2.00 -31.02
N ILE A 63 -26.87 2.87 -30.05
CA ILE A 63 -25.76 3.40 -29.24
C ILE A 63 -25.42 2.40 -28.12
N PRO A 64 -24.19 1.81 -28.08
CA PRO A 64 -23.75 0.94 -26.99
C PRO A 64 -23.84 1.69 -25.66
N MET A 65 -24.34 1.01 -24.62
CA MET A 65 -24.56 1.60 -23.32
C MET A 65 -24.36 0.55 -22.21
N CYS A 66 -23.75 0.94 -21.11
CA CYS A 66 -23.80 0.22 -19.84
C CYS A 66 -24.00 1.24 -18.71
N GLY A 67 -24.37 0.79 -17.52
CA GLY A 67 -24.61 1.70 -16.42
C GLY A 67 -24.46 1.03 -15.07
N VAL A 68 -24.14 1.83 -14.07
CA VAL A 68 -23.99 1.42 -12.67
C VAL A 68 -24.89 2.26 -11.78
N PRO A 69 -25.51 1.69 -10.74
CA PRO A 69 -26.29 2.47 -9.78
C PRO A 69 -25.40 3.53 -9.10
N HIS A 70 -25.88 4.75 -9.00
CA HIS A 70 -25.16 5.86 -8.38
C HIS A 70 -24.60 5.53 -6.99
N HIS A 71 -25.40 4.90 -6.13
CA HIS A 71 -24.99 4.56 -4.77
C HIS A 71 -23.92 3.46 -4.71
N ALA A 72 -23.71 2.70 -5.80
CA ALA A 72 -22.72 1.62 -5.89
C ALA A 72 -21.51 2.02 -6.77
N ALA A 73 -21.50 3.22 -7.34
CA ALA A 73 -20.51 3.62 -8.34
C ALA A 73 -19.07 3.62 -7.83
N GLN A 74 -18.84 3.90 -6.54
CA GLN A 74 -17.49 4.00 -5.98
C GLN A 74 -16.66 2.74 -6.21
N GLY A 75 -17.22 1.55 -5.96
CA GLY A 75 -16.47 0.30 -6.19
C GLY A 75 -16.08 0.05 -7.64
N TYR A 76 -16.89 0.51 -8.59
CA TYR A 76 -16.57 0.41 -10.02
C TYR A 76 -15.51 1.44 -10.44
N ILE A 77 -15.59 2.65 -9.88
CA ILE A 77 -14.57 3.69 -10.07
C ILE A 77 -13.22 3.17 -9.55
N ASP A 78 -13.19 2.65 -8.32
CA ASP A 78 -11.97 2.09 -7.72
C ASP A 78 -11.32 1.03 -8.61
N THR A 79 -12.13 0.11 -9.16
CA THR A 79 -11.65 -0.93 -10.08
C THR A 79 -11.03 -0.37 -11.36
N LEU A 80 -11.59 0.68 -11.94
CA LEU A 80 -11.01 1.33 -13.13
C LEU A 80 -9.70 2.04 -12.79
N ILE A 81 -9.66 2.73 -11.66
CA ILE A 81 -8.47 3.45 -11.19
C ILE A 81 -7.32 2.47 -10.89
N GLU A 82 -7.60 1.34 -10.23
CA GLU A 82 -6.59 0.30 -9.99
C GLU A 82 -6.01 -0.28 -11.29
N LYS A 83 -6.79 -0.29 -12.35
CA LYS A 83 -6.32 -0.69 -13.69
C LYS A 83 -5.63 0.45 -14.47
N GLY A 84 -5.40 1.60 -13.84
CA GLY A 84 -4.70 2.75 -14.44
C GLY A 84 -5.56 3.66 -15.31
N TYR A 85 -6.88 3.53 -15.29
CA TYR A 85 -7.77 4.41 -16.04
C TYR A 85 -8.18 5.63 -15.23
N LYS A 86 -8.56 6.69 -15.93
CA LYS A 86 -9.15 7.92 -15.35
C LYS A 86 -10.67 7.88 -15.46
N VAL A 87 -11.37 8.48 -14.51
CA VAL A 87 -12.84 8.53 -14.46
C VAL A 87 -13.31 9.95 -14.24
N ALA A 88 -14.08 10.51 -15.19
CA ALA A 88 -14.74 11.81 -15.07
C ALA A 88 -16.16 11.62 -14.51
N ILE A 89 -16.41 12.17 -13.32
CA ILE A 89 -17.73 12.11 -12.67
C ILE A 89 -18.55 13.32 -13.11
N CYS A 90 -19.62 13.06 -13.84
CA CYS A 90 -20.50 14.07 -14.38
C CYS A 90 -21.85 14.05 -13.68
N GLU A 91 -22.14 15.12 -12.92
CA GLU A 91 -23.37 15.28 -12.12
C GLU A 91 -24.35 16.29 -12.71
N GLN A 92 -25.59 16.18 -12.27
CA GLN A 92 -26.63 17.17 -12.56
C GLN A 92 -26.44 18.35 -11.62
N VAL A 93 -26.17 19.54 -12.20
CA VAL A 93 -25.93 20.78 -11.42
C VAL A 93 -27.16 21.66 -11.27
N GLU A 94 -28.28 21.23 -11.87
CA GLU A 94 -29.59 21.88 -11.75
C GLU A 94 -30.63 20.95 -11.17
N ASP A 95 -31.58 21.50 -10.41
CA ASP A 95 -32.71 20.70 -9.87
C ASP A 95 -33.68 20.34 -11.00
N PRO A 96 -33.92 19.04 -11.26
CA PRO A 96 -34.86 18.60 -12.28
C PRO A 96 -36.30 19.10 -12.07
N LYS A 97 -36.70 19.45 -10.84
CA LYS A 97 -38.02 19.91 -10.50
C LYS A 97 -38.26 21.37 -10.89
N THR A 98 -37.21 22.18 -10.97
CA THR A 98 -37.29 23.63 -11.26
C THR A 98 -36.88 23.98 -12.68
N THR A 99 -36.16 23.10 -13.38
CA THR A 99 -35.59 23.34 -14.71
C THR A 99 -36.61 23.07 -15.80
N LYS A 100 -36.92 24.10 -16.63
CA LYS A 100 -37.72 23.94 -17.87
C LYS A 100 -36.80 23.52 -19.01
N GLY A 101 -36.70 22.20 -19.29
CA GLY A 101 -35.90 21.69 -20.39
C GLY A 101 -34.92 20.59 -19.96
N MET A 102 -33.77 20.52 -20.62
CA MET A 102 -32.73 19.56 -20.30
C MET A 102 -31.88 20.07 -19.11
N VAL A 103 -31.78 19.28 -18.07
CA VAL A 103 -30.93 19.56 -16.89
C VAL A 103 -29.47 19.67 -17.28
N LYS A 104 -28.81 20.74 -16.87
CA LYS A 104 -27.38 20.95 -17.07
C LYS A 104 -26.56 19.95 -16.30
N ARG A 105 -25.55 19.38 -16.93
CA ARG A 105 -24.60 18.46 -16.34
C ARG A 105 -23.19 18.97 -16.56
N GLU A 106 -22.38 18.80 -15.53
CA GLU A 106 -20.95 19.17 -15.55
C GLU A 106 -20.11 18.09 -14.88
N VAL A 107 -18.86 17.95 -15.32
CA VAL A 107 -17.89 17.15 -14.61
C VAL A 107 -17.51 17.88 -13.32
N ILE A 108 -17.81 17.27 -12.20
CA ILE A 108 -17.53 17.82 -10.87
C ILE A 108 -16.20 17.35 -10.32
N GLN A 109 -15.66 16.24 -10.85
CA GLN A 109 -14.39 15.66 -10.43
C GLN A 109 -13.84 14.75 -11.54
N LEU A 110 -12.53 14.80 -11.72
CA LEU A 110 -11.77 13.81 -12.49
C LEU A 110 -10.96 12.99 -11.50
N VAL A 111 -11.32 11.72 -11.33
CA VAL A 111 -10.58 10.76 -10.49
C VAL A 111 -9.51 10.10 -11.32
N THR A 112 -8.28 10.15 -10.85
CA THR A 112 -7.10 9.57 -11.51
C THR A 112 -6.31 8.71 -10.53
N PRO A 113 -5.40 7.85 -10.97
CA PRO A 113 -4.61 7.01 -10.05
C PRO A 113 -3.87 7.79 -8.97
N GLY A 114 -3.41 9.00 -9.25
CA GLY A 114 -2.71 9.86 -8.29
C GLY A 114 -3.62 10.74 -7.43
N THR A 115 -4.92 10.85 -7.74
CA THR A 115 -5.84 11.74 -7.01
C THR A 115 -6.87 11.02 -6.15
N VAL A 116 -6.73 9.74 -5.93
CA VAL A 116 -7.59 8.94 -5.05
C VAL A 116 -7.37 9.35 -3.59
N MET A 117 -8.46 9.67 -2.88
CA MET A 117 -8.43 9.99 -1.44
C MET A 117 -8.96 8.86 -0.56
N ASP A 118 -10.14 8.36 -0.92
CA ASP A 118 -10.86 7.34 -0.16
C ASP A 118 -11.29 6.24 -1.11
N SER A 119 -10.50 5.20 -1.24
CA SER A 119 -10.89 4.00 -1.97
C SER A 119 -10.66 2.76 -1.11
N LYS A 120 -11.44 1.71 -1.36
CA LYS A 120 -11.20 0.40 -0.74
C LYS A 120 -9.86 -0.21 -1.16
N GLY A 121 -9.30 0.25 -2.29
CA GLY A 121 -8.01 -0.19 -2.83
C GLY A 121 -6.80 0.54 -2.24
N LEU A 122 -7.00 1.66 -1.53
CA LEU A 122 -5.89 2.37 -0.88
C LEU A 122 -5.73 1.87 0.56
N SER A 123 -4.64 1.18 0.83
CA SER A 123 -4.30 0.76 2.20
C SER A 123 -4.21 1.97 3.14
N ALA A 124 -4.66 1.79 4.38
CA ALA A 124 -4.56 2.84 5.38
C ALA A 124 -3.11 3.28 5.65
N LYS A 125 -2.16 2.35 5.53
CA LYS A 125 -0.72 2.57 5.76
C LYS A 125 0.07 2.92 4.49
N ASP A 126 -0.59 3.19 3.35
CA ASP A 126 0.08 3.60 2.12
C ASP A 126 -0.27 5.05 1.75
N ASN A 127 0.73 5.77 1.23
CA ASN A 127 0.53 7.07 0.60
C ASN A 127 0.06 6.89 -0.86
N ASN A 128 -0.57 7.92 -1.41
CA ASN A 128 -0.91 7.98 -2.83
C ASN A 128 -0.30 9.25 -3.44
N PHE A 129 0.96 9.14 -3.83
CA PHE A 129 1.68 10.29 -4.37
C PHE A 129 1.35 10.51 -5.85
N LEU A 130 0.95 11.74 -6.15
CA LEU A 130 0.90 12.32 -7.47
C LEU A 130 2.17 13.13 -7.68
N THR A 131 2.88 12.93 -8.78
CA THR A 131 4.13 13.63 -9.07
C THR A 131 4.02 14.51 -10.29
N ALA A 132 4.82 15.56 -10.36
CA ALA A 132 4.96 16.40 -11.54
C ALA A 132 6.44 16.62 -11.88
N VAL A 133 6.73 16.67 -13.18
CA VAL A 133 8.08 16.90 -13.70
C VAL A 133 8.06 17.99 -14.77
N VAL A 134 9.03 18.89 -14.65
CA VAL A 134 9.34 19.93 -15.64
C VAL A 134 10.82 19.82 -15.99
N SER A 135 11.19 19.89 -17.24
CA SER A 135 12.56 19.80 -17.71
C SER A 135 13.06 21.12 -18.30
N GLN A 136 14.30 21.46 -18.03
CA GLN A 136 15.05 22.52 -18.70
C GLN A 136 16.45 22.04 -19.03
N GLY A 137 16.65 21.55 -20.25
CA GLY A 137 17.89 20.87 -20.63
C GLY A 137 18.06 19.55 -19.89
N ASN A 138 19.12 19.41 -19.10
CA ASN A 138 19.40 18.21 -18.30
C ASN A 138 18.96 18.34 -16.82
N GLU A 139 18.38 19.48 -16.45
CA GLU A 139 17.89 19.76 -15.11
C GLU A 139 16.38 19.59 -15.05
N PHE A 140 15.88 19.09 -13.93
CA PHE A 140 14.47 18.80 -13.73
C PHE A 140 13.95 19.41 -12.43
N GLY A 141 12.81 20.10 -12.52
CA GLY A 141 11.98 20.38 -11.35
C GLY A 141 11.07 19.18 -11.10
N PHE A 142 11.10 18.67 -9.90
CA PHE A 142 10.30 17.53 -9.46
C PHE A 142 9.43 17.95 -8.28
N ALA A 143 8.13 17.72 -8.36
CA ALA A 143 7.21 17.98 -7.26
C ALA A 143 6.32 16.78 -7.02
N TYR A 144 5.92 16.56 -5.76
CA TYR A 144 4.93 15.55 -5.43
C TYR A 144 3.97 16.00 -4.34
N ALA A 145 2.75 15.47 -4.40
CA ALA A 145 1.72 15.69 -3.39
C ALA A 145 0.98 14.40 -3.08
N ASP A 146 0.57 14.23 -1.83
CA ASP A 146 -0.45 13.27 -1.42
C ASP A 146 -1.73 14.03 -1.09
N LEU A 147 -2.73 13.90 -1.96
CA LEU A 147 -4.01 14.60 -1.82
C LEU A 147 -4.75 14.19 -0.55
N SER A 148 -4.55 12.97 -0.04
CA SER A 148 -5.24 12.47 1.15
C SER A 148 -4.69 13.04 2.46
N THR A 149 -3.39 13.39 2.50
CA THR A 149 -2.69 13.91 3.69
C THR A 149 -2.37 15.40 3.59
N GLY A 150 -2.35 15.94 2.37
CA GLY A 150 -1.98 17.32 2.07
C GLY A 150 -0.47 17.54 2.01
N GLU A 151 0.36 16.50 2.03
CA GLU A 151 1.81 16.62 1.87
C GLU A 151 2.15 17.19 0.49
N LEU A 152 3.05 18.18 0.43
CA LEU A 152 3.54 18.80 -0.79
C LEU A 152 5.04 19.04 -0.67
N LYS A 153 5.84 18.41 -1.54
CA LYS A 153 7.28 18.58 -1.55
C LYS A 153 7.83 18.76 -2.95
N THR A 154 9.00 19.37 -3.04
CA THR A 154 9.68 19.63 -4.32
C THR A 154 11.17 19.46 -4.18
N ALA A 155 11.82 19.13 -5.30
CA ALA A 155 13.27 19.00 -5.40
C ALA A 155 13.75 19.36 -6.80
N ARG A 156 15.00 19.84 -6.90
CA ARG A 156 15.72 19.93 -8.15
C ARG A 156 16.53 18.66 -8.38
N LEU A 157 16.41 18.09 -9.57
CA LEU A 157 17.10 16.88 -9.98
C LEU A 157 18.01 17.17 -11.18
N HIS A 158 19.17 16.51 -11.25
CA HIS A 158 20.22 16.87 -12.18
C HIS A 158 20.30 15.97 -13.42
N ASP A 159 19.56 14.88 -13.46
CA ASP A 159 19.53 13.97 -14.59
C ASP A 159 18.23 13.12 -14.61
N GLU A 160 18.00 12.40 -15.70
CA GLU A 160 16.85 11.49 -15.88
C GLU A 160 16.85 10.32 -14.90
N GLU A 161 18.02 9.85 -14.51
CA GLU A 161 18.19 8.77 -13.54
C GLU A 161 17.66 9.19 -12.16
N ALA A 162 17.93 10.43 -11.75
CA ALA A 162 17.39 10.97 -10.50
C ALA A 162 15.86 11.06 -10.53
N VAL A 163 15.26 11.43 -11.68
CA VAL A 163 13.80 11.41 -11.86
C VAL A 163 13.23 10.00 -11.69
N LEU A 164 13.86 9.01 -12.34
CA LEU A 164 13.44 7.61 -12.24
C LEU A 164 13.54 7.09 -10.80
N ASN A 165 14.63 7.40 -10.12
CA ASN A 165 14.88 6.97 -8.75
C ASN A 165 13.89 7.62 -7.76
N GLU A 166 13.60 8.92 -7.89
CA GLU A 166 12.62 9.60 -7.04
C GLU A 166 11.19 9.11 -7.31
N ALA A 167 10.78 8.94 -8.57
CA ALA A 167 9.48 8.37 -8.91
C ALA A 167 9.32 6.94 -8.36
N SER A 168 10.38 6.13 -8.43
CA SER A 168 10.42 4.79 -7.86
C SER A 168 10.36 4.81 -6.33
N ALA A 169 11.10 5.72 -5.67
CA ALA A 169 11.10 5.86 -4.22
C ALA A 169 9.72 6.19 -3.67
N LEU A 170 8.98 7.03 -4.38
CA LEU A 170 7.61 7.41 -4.03
C LEU A 170 6.57 6.36 -4.40
N GLN A 171 6.93 5.36 -5.20
CA GLN A 171 5.98 4.39 -5.77
C GLN A 171 4.78 5.10 -6.42
N THR A 172 5.07 6.23 -7.10
CA THR A 172 4.03 7.03 -7.73
C THR A 172 3.29 6.23 -8.79
N LYS A 173 1.99 6.47 -8.92
CA LYS A 173 1.15 5.81 -9.93
C LYS A 173 0.85 6.70 -11.12
N GLU A 174 1.02 8.00 -10.94
CA GLU A 174 0.72 9.00 -11.96
C GLU A 174 1.78 10.11 -11.96
N LEU A 175 2.24 10.45 -13.16
CA LEU A 175 3.20 11.53 -13.39
C LEU A 175 2.58 12.59 -14.30
N VAL A 176 2.50 13.81 -13.79
CA VAL A 176 2.06 15.00 -14.52
C VAL A 176 3.27 15.59 -15.26
N LEU A 177 3.19 15.61 -16.58
CA LEU A 177 4.19 16.22 -17.43
C LEU A 177 3.90 17.71 -17.62
N GLY A 178 4.79 18.54 -17.14
CA GLY A 178 4.75 19.97 -17.35
C GLY A 178 5.54 20.43 -18.57
N SER A 179 6.37 19.57 -19.13
CA SER A 179 7.15 19.74 -20.35
C SER A 179 7.34 18.38 -21.02
N GLU A 180 7.85 18.37 -22.22
CA GLU A 180 8.24 17.14 -22.90
C GLU A 180 9.43 16.50 -22.19
N ILE A 181 9.37 15.18 -22.00
CA ILE A 181 10.48 14.34 -21.53
C ILE A 181 10.96 13.47 -22.69
N THR A 182 12.16 12.95 -22.60
CA THR A 182 12.72 12.04 -23.63
C THR A 182 11.89 10.77 -23.74
N ASP A 183 11.81 10.20 -24.93
CA ASP A 183 11.13 8.92 -25.14
C ASP A 183 11.76 7.81 -24.29
N THR A 184 13.07 7.84 -24.12
CA THR A 184 13.81 6.89 -23.27
C THR A 184 13.34 6.95 -21.82
N LEU A 185 13.26 8.13 -21.22
CA LEU A 185 12.77 8.32 -19.85
C LEU A 185 11.31 7.88 -19.73
N ARG A 186 10.47 8.24 -20.72
CA ARG A 186 9.06 7.84 -20.75
C ARG A 186 8.90 6.33 -20.78
N GLU A 187 9.66 5.63 -21.64
CA GLU A 187 9.63 4.17 -21.73
C GLU A 187 10.11 3.51 -20.44
N GLN A 188 11.16 4.03 -19.81
CA GLN A 188 11.66 3.52 -18.54
C GLN A 188 10.64 3.70 -17.41
N LEU A 189 10.04 4.86 -17.27
CA LEU A 189 9.00 5.15 -16.29
C LEU A 189 7.74 4.29 -16.51
N SER A 190 7.30 4.14 -17.76
CA SER A 190 6.15 3.30 -18.09
C SER A 190 6.43 1.82 -17.89
N GLY A 191 7.55 1.32 -18.41
CA GLY A 191 7.88 -0.10 -18.40
C GLY A 191 8.23 -0.62 -17.00
N ARG A 192 9.01 0.15 -16.21
CA ARG A 192 9.45 -0.28 -14.89
C ARG A 192 8.44 -0.01 -13.79
N LEU A 193 7.75 1.13 -13.85
CA LEU A 193 6.85 1.58 -12.77
C LEU A 193 5.37 1.50 -13.13
N GLY A 194 5.02 1.22 -14.38
CA GLY A 194 3.63 1.18 -14.82
C GLY A 194 2.90 2.51 -14.68
N LEU A 195 3.61 3.64 -14.82
CA LEU A 195 3.07 4.96 -14.57
C LEU A 195 2.04 5.39 -15.60
N VAL A 196 0.99 6.03 -15.12
CA VAL A 196 0.04 6.78 -15.95
C VAL A 196 0.58 8.19 -16.15
N PHE A 197 0.62 8.65 -17.40
CA PHE A 197 1.02 10.02 -17.73
C PHE A 197 -0.17 10.93 -17.89
N SER A 198 -0.05 12.13 -17.34
CA SER A 198 -1.00 13.22 -17.49
C SER A 198 -0.25 14.46 -17.97
N GLN A 199 -0.91 15.32 -18.73
CA GLN A 199 -0.29 16.51 -19.28
C GLN A 199 -0.87 17.76 -18.59
N GLN A 200 0.00 18.68 -18.15
CA GLN A 200 -0.38 20.00 -17.65
C GLN A 200 0.61 21.06 -18.15
N ASN A 201 0.24 21.74 -19.21
CA ASN A 201 1.11 22.75 -19.86
C ASN A 201 1.01 24.11 -19.19
N GLU A 202 -0.19 24.48 -18.77
CA GLU A 202 -0.49 25.79 -18.19
C GLU A 202 -0.30 25.74 -16.67
N MET A 203 0.07 26.87 -16.09
CA MET A 203 0.15 27.09 -14.67
C MET A 203 -0.85 28.18 -14.27
N GLU A 204 -1.76 27.87 -13.37
CA GLU A 204 -2.70 28.83 -12.83
C GLU A 204 -2.00 29.68 -11.76
N GLU A 205 -2.06 30.99 -11.90
CA GLU A 205 -1.58 31.93 -10.89
C GLU A 205 -2.76 32.45 -10.07
N ASN A 206 -2.84 32.00 -8.81
CA ASN A 206 -3.81 32.51 -7.85
C ASN A 206 -3.12 32.75 -6.48
N ALA A 207 -3.81 33.44 -5.58
CA ALA A 207 -3.26 33.82 -4.28
C ALA A 207 -2.96 32.60 -3.39
N GLU A 208 -3.77 31.53 -3.51
CA GLU A 208 -3.60 30.29 -2.74
C GLU A 208 -2.32 29.56 -3.17
N PHE A 209 -2.09 29.40 -4.48
CA PHE A 209 -0.86 28.74 -4.99
C PHE A 209 0.38 29.56 -4.74
N SER A 210 0.28 30.90 -4.85
CA SER A 210 1.38 31.80 -4.50
C SER A 210 1.77 31.69 -3.03
N PHE A 211 0.81 31.48 -2.13
CA PHE A 211 1.06 31.23 -0.70
C PHE A 211 1.74 29.87 -0.48
N LEU A 212 1.26 28.82 -1.14
CA LEU A 212 1.81 27.45 -1.02
C LEU A 212 3.25 27.37 -1.54
N THR A 213 3.62 28.14 -2.54
CA THR A 213 4.95 28.16 -3.18
C THR A 213 5.85 29.30 -2.69
N SER A 214 5.40 30.09 -1.70
CA SER A 214 6.07 31.33 -1.26
C SER A 214 7.49 31.14 -0.73
N GLU A 215 7.82 29.95 -0.20
CA GLU A 215 9.13 29.65 0.38
C GLU A 215 10.11 29.06 -0.63
N LEU A 216 9.64 28.67 -1.81
CA LEU A 216 10.50 28.14 -2.87
C LEU A 216 11.30 29.28 -3.54
N VAL A 217 12.57 28.98 -3.81
CA VAL A 217 13.47 29.93 -4.48
C VAL A 217 13.75 29.48 -5.92
N ASP A 218 13.96 28.20 -6.15
CA ASP A 218 14.31 27.65 -7.46
C ASP A 218 13.14 27.77 -8.47
N PRO A 219 13.37 28.32 -9.69
CA PRO A 219 12.32 28.50 -10.69
C PRO A 219 11.73 27.19 -11.21
N LEU A 220 12.54 26.14 -11.36
CA LEU A 220 12.08 24.83 -11.85
C LEU A 220 11.19 24.13 -10.81
N GLU A 221 11.55 24.23 -9.53
CA GLU A 221 10.74 23.71 -8.44
C GLU A 221 9.40 24.45 -8.34
N LYS A 222 9.41 25.78 -8.47
CA LYS A 222 8.18 26.59 -8.53
C LYS A 222 7.29 26.18 -9.69
N GLU A 223 7.87 25.97 -10.85
CA GLU A 223 7.12 25.60 -12.05
C GLU A 223 6.52 24.19 -11.91
N ALA A 224 7.30 23.20 -11.46
CA ALA A 224 6.82 21.85 -11.23
C ALA A 224 5.70 21.82 -10.19
N THR A 225 5.87 22.53 -9.08
CA THR A 225 4.87 22.63 -8.02
C THR A 225 3.62 23.37 -8.48
N GLY A 226 3.76 24.46 -9.21
CA GLY A 226 2.64 25.23 -9.74
C GLY A 226 1.79 24.43 -10.73
N LYS A 227 2.42 23.66 -11.62
CA LYS A 227 1.73 22.76 -12.56
C LYS A 227 1.04 21.61 -11.84
N LEU A 228 1.65 21.03 -10.80
CA LEU A 228 1.04 20.02 -9.96
C LEU A 228 -0.23 20.54 -9.25
N LEU A 229 -0.14 21.72 -8.64
CA LEU A 229 -1.28 22.36 -7.97
C LEU A 229 -2.39 22.71 -8.96
N THR A 230 -2.05 23.21 -10.16
CA THR A 230 -3.02 23.48 -11.23
C THR A 230 -3.72 22.20 -11.66
N TYR A 231 -2.98 21.11 -11.87
CA TYR A 231 -3.56 19.82 -12.19
C TYR A 231 -4.53 19.32 -11.11
N LEU A 232 -4.15 19.45 -9.83
CA LEU A 232 -5.04 19.12 -8.71
C LEU A 232 -6.31 19.98 -8.72
N ALA A 233 -6.20 21.28 -8.93
CA ALA A 233 -7.36 22.18 -8.98
C ALA A 233 -8.33 21.84 -10.13
N VAL A 234 -7.78 21.63 -11.33
CA VAL A 234 -8.56 21.30 -12.53
C VAL A 234 -9.24 19.93 -12.39
N THR A 235 -8.58 18.97 -11.78
CA THR A 235 -9.14 17.62 -11.62
C THR A 235 -10.13 17.52 -10.47
N GLN A 236 -9.86 18.16 -9.33
CA GLN A 236 -10.69 18.03 -8.12
C GLN A 236 -11.85 19.03 -8.09
N LYS A 237 -11.69 20.21 -8.70
CA LYS A 237 -12.70 21.30 -8.72
C LYS A 237 -13.26 21.65 -7.32
N ARG A 238 -12.45 21.51 -6.29
CA ARG A 238 -12.76 21.73 -4.88
C ARG A 238 -11.61 22.46 -4.18
N SER A 239 -11.86 22.94 -2.97
CA SER A 239 -10.84 23.60 -2.14
C SER A 239 -9.67 22.65 -1.83
N LEU A 240 -8.46 23.14 -2.00
CA LEU A 240 -7.21 22.46 -1.67
C LEU A 240 -6.60 22.96 -0.33
N ALA A 241 -7.41 23.55 0.54
CA ALA A 241 -6.98 24.24 1.76
C ALA A 241 -6.18 23.36 2.77
N HIS A 242 -6.18 22.04 2.59
CA HIS A 242 -5.37 21.12 3.40
C HIS A 242 -3.98 20.88 2.82
N ILE A 243 -3.72 21.29 1.58
CA ILE A 243 -2.39 21.17 1.01
C ILE A 243 -1.45 22.08 1.81
N GLN A 244 -0.35 21.51 2.27
CA GLN A 244 0.66 22.20 3.04
C GLN A 244 1.53 23.06 2.13
N LYS A 245 2.22 24.04 2.70
CA LYS A 245 3.26 24.75 1.95
C LYS A 245 4.28 23.80 1.39
N ALA A 246 4.70 24.05 0.15
CA ALA A 246 5.71 23.25 -0.51
C ALA A 246 7.03 23.31 0.27
N VAL A 247 7.56 22.13 0.58
CA VAL A 247 8.84 21.99 1.28
C VAL A 247 9.86 21.47 0.29
N GLU A 248 10.92 22.25 0.09
CA GLU A 248 12.10 21.80 -0.66
C GLU A 248 12.80 20.69 0.13
N TYR A 249 13.13 19.61 -0.56
CA TYR A 249 13.97 18.56 -0.01
C TYR A 249 15.13 18.26 -0.95
N GLN A 250 16.24 17.83 -0.38
CA GLN A 250 17.41 17.45 -1.14
C GLN A 250 17.56 15.94 -1.09
N PRO A 251 17.43 15.23 -2.22
CA PRO A 251 17.61 13.76 -2.25
C PRO A 251 18.96 13.32 -1.71
N ASP A 252 19.98 14.19 -1.82
CA ASP A 252 21.35 13.95 -1.33
C ASP A 252 21.46 13.94 0.21
N HIS A 253 20.45 14.35 0.94
CA HIS A 253 20.40 14.27 2.41
C HIS A 253 19.94 12.90 2.93
N PHE A 254 19.63 11.96 2.03
CA PHE A 254 19.21 10.61 2.37
C PHE A 254 20.11 9.58 1.72
N LEU A 255 20.20 8.41 2.35
CA LEU A 255 20.84 7.25 1.76
C LEU A 255 20.09 6.85 0.49
N LYS A 256 20.78 6.80 -0.62
CA LYS A 256 20.23 6.49 -1.94
C LYS A 256 20.30 4.99 -2.23
N MET A 257 19.22 4.48 -2.77
CA MET A 257 19.13 3.13 -3.31
C MET A 257 18.42 3.21 -4.66
N ASP A 258 18.97 2.55 -5.68
CA ASP A 258 18.30 2.39 -6.95
C ASP A 258 17.10 1.43 -6.85
N TYR A 259 16.30 1.37 -7.90
CA TYR A 259 15.14 0.49 -7.97
C TYR A 259 15.51 -0.98 -7.71
N TYR A 260 16.57 -1.47 -8.33
CA TYR A 260 17.02 -2.85 -8.21
C TYR A 260 17.49 -3.18 -6.79
N SER A 261 18.24 -2.27 -6.17
CA SER A 261 18.71 -2.45 -4.78
C SER A 261 17.55 -2.54 -3.78
N LYS A 262 16.51 -1.70 -3.93
CA LYS A 262 15.31 -1.79 -3.08
C LYS A 262 14.57 -3.12 -3.26
N PHE A 263 14.45 -3.58 -4.50
CA PHE A 263 13.81 -4.84 -4.84
C PHE A 263 14.61 -6.03 -4.33
N ASN A 264 15.93 -6.07 -4.59
CA ASN A 264 16.82 -7.15 -4.18
C ASN A 264 16.93 -7.32 -2.66
N LEU A 265 16.76 -6.23 -1.89
CA LEU A 265 16.76 -6.25 -0.44
C LEU A 265 15.39 -6.58 0.16
N GLU A 266 14.36 -6.74 -0.65
CA GLU A 266 12.98 -7.03 -0.21
C GLU A 266 12.51 -6.07 0.91
N LEU A 267 12.66 -4.76 0.68
CA LEU A 267 12.36 -3.77 1.72
C LEU A 267 10.88 -3.68 2.05
N SER A 268 10.01 -3.59 1.04
CA SER A 268 8.57 -3.40 1.20
C SER A 268 7.73 -4.49 0.53
N GLN A 269 8.30 -5.18 -0.48
CA GLN A 269 7.64 -6.25 -1.22
C GLN A 269 8.58 -7.45 -1.36
N SER A 270 8.06 -8.65 -1.15
CA SER A 270 8.80 -9.90 -1.33
C SER A 270 8.93 -10.22 -2.82
N ILE A 271 10.13 -10.57 -3.28
CA ILE A 271 10.41 -11.00 -4.66
C ILE A 271 9.52 -12.18 -5.05
N ARG A 272 9.33 -13.14 -4.14
CA ARG A 272 8.59 -14.38 -4.41
C ARG A 272 7.08 -14.18 -4.50
N THR A 273 6.49 -13.34 -3.66
CA THR A 273 5.04 -13.25 -3.48
C THR A 273 4.45 -11.91 -3.87
N GLY A 274 5.28 -10.87 -4.07
CA GLY A 274 4.84 -9.49 -4.27
C GLY A 274 4.15 -8.87 -3.04
N LYS A 275 4.10 -9.58 -1.90
CA LYS A 275 3.39 -9.16 -0.68
C LYS A 275 4.35 -8.57 0.36
N LYS A 276 3.80 -7.87 1.34
CA LYS A 276 4.54 -7.29 2.47
C LYS A 276 5.18 -8.35 3.38
N HIS A 277 4.56 -9.52 3.52
CA HIS A 277 5.06 -10.59 4.41
C HIS A 277 6.45 -11.06 3.98
N GLY A 278 7.38 -11.20 4.93
CA GLY A 278 8.77 -11.59 4.67
C GLY A 278 9.69 -10.43 4.27
N THR A 279 9.29 -9.18 4.44
CA THR A 279 10.08 -7.99 4.10
C THR A 279 10.60 -7.26 5.35
N LEU A 280 11.53 -6.32 5.17
CA LEU A 280 11.97 -5.48 6.29
C LEU A 280 10.83 -4.64 6.86
N LEU A 281 9.97 -4.07 6.02
CA LEU A 281 8.77 -3.34 6.46
C LEU A 281 7.82 -4.22 7.28
N TRP A 282 7.64 -5.48 6.91
CA TRP A 282 6.82 -6.41 7.70
C TRP A 282 7.41 -6.68 9.09
N LEU A 283 8.73 -6.74 9.20
CA LEU A 283 9.40 -6.88 10.48
C LEU A 283 9.19 -5.65 11.34
N LEU A 284 9.45 -4.46 10.78
CA LEU A 284 9.53 -3.20 11.51
C LEU A 284 8.15 -2.60 11.86
N ASP A 285 7.07 -3.02 11.23
CA ASP A 285 5.75 -2.40 11.39
C ASP A 285 4.97 -2.96 12.59
N GLU A 286 5.28 -2.43 13.76
CA GLU A 286 4.49 -2.56 15.00
C GLU A 286 3.76 -1.26 15.33
N THR A 287 3.60 -0.36 14.34
CA THR A 287 2.88 0.91 14.49
C THR A 287 1.40 0.69 14.80
N LYS A 288 0.84 1.53 15.66
CA LYS A 288 -0.55 1.45 16.12
C LYS A 288 -1.48 2.33 15.30
N THR A 289 -0.94 3.33 14.60
CA THR A 289 -1.69 4.28 13.78
C THR A 289 -1.41 4.06 12.28
N ALA A 290 -2.37 4.42 11.44
CA ALA A 290 -2.18 4.38 9.99
C ALA A 290 -1.09 5.36 9.52
N MET A 291 -1.10 6.56 10.06
CA MET A 291 -0.12 7.60 9.75
C MET A 291 1.30 7.23 10.22
N GLY A 292 1.45 6.56 11.37
CA GLY A 292 2.74 5.99 11.80
C GLY A 292 3.26 4.94 10.81
N GLY A 293 2.37 4.08 10.28
CA GLY A 293 2.74 3.10 9.25
C GLY A 293 3.22 3.75 7.96
N ARG A 294 2.58 4.85 7.51
CA ARG A 294 3.04 5.64 6.35
C ARG A 294 4.41 6.26 6.59
N LEU A 295 4.60 6.88 7.75
CA LEU A 295 5.87 7.50 8.10
C LEU A 295 7.00 6.45 8.22
N LEU A 296 6.73 5.28 8.76
CA LEU A 296 7.70 4.17 8.80
C LEU A 296 8.17 3.78 7.39
N LYS A 297 7.23 3.68 6.44
CA LYS A 297 7.56 3.39 5.04
C LYS A 297 8.40 4.51 4.43
N GLN A 298 8.07 5.78 4.69
CA GLN A 298 8.89 6.91 4.23
C GLN A 298 10.30 6.88 4.84
N TRP A 299 10.45 6.53 6.12
CA TRP A 299 11.78 6.42 6.73
C TRP A 299 12.58 5.25 6.19
N LEU A 300 11.93 4.16 5.80
CA LEU A 300 12.56 3.02 5.14
C LEU A 300 13.03 3.37 3.72
N ASP A 301 12.23 4.13 2.98
CA ASP A 301 12.55 4.55 1.62
C ASP A 301 13.64 5.64 1.57
N ARG A 302 13.77 6.42 2.66
CA ARG A 302 14.70 7.54 2.79
C ARG A 302 15.44 7.53 4.14
N PRO A 303 16.36 6.57 4.38
CA PRO A 303 17.18 6.55 5.59
C PRO A 303 18.08 7.78 5.65
N LEU A 304 18.39 8.22 6.86
CA LEU A 304 19.18 9.44 7.09
C LEU A 304 20.67 9.22 6.86
N ILE A 305 21.38 10.29 6.43
CA ILE A 305 22.85 10.31 6.38
C ILE A 305 23.46 11.30 7.39
N GLN A 306 22.64 12.05 8.10
CA GLN A 306 23.12 13.01 9.10
C GLN A 306 23.21 12.34 10.48
N ALA A 307 24.43 12.12 10.97
CA ALA A 307 24.70 11.46 12.25
C ALA A 307 23.90 12.06 13.43
N LYS A 308 23.75 13.40 13.47
CA LYS A 308 23.00 14.08 14.52
C LYS A 308 21.54 13.65 14.57
N GLN A 309 20.88 13.56 13.42
CA GLN A 309 19.47 13.18 13.33
C GLN A 309 19.28 11.71 13.66
N ILE A 310 20.20 10.83 13.18
CA ILE A 310 20.16 9.41 13.49
C ILE A 310 20.31 9.17 15.00
N LYS A 311 21.33 9.81 15.62
CA LYS A 311 21.57 9.72 17.08
C LYS A 311 20.38 10.21 17.90
N ALA A 312 19.73 11.32 17.48
CA ALA A 312 18.55 11.82 18.14
C ALA A 312 17.40 10.78 18.14
N ARG A 313 17.14 10.11 17.00
CA ARG A 313 16.15 9.01 16.95
C ARG A 313 16.55 7.84 17.85
N GLN A 314 17.82 7.45 17.84
CA GLN A 314 18.33 6.36 18.70
C GLN A 314 18.20 6.70 20.21
N GLU A 315 18.37 7.96 20.60
CA GLU A 315 18.17 8.40 21.97
C GLU A 315 16.71 8.30 22.40
N MET A 316 15.79 8.71 21.52
CA MET A 316 14.35 8.53 21.77
C MET A 316 13.97 7.04 21.86
N VAL A 317 14.50 6.19 21.00
CA VAL A 317 14.28 4.73 21.08
C VAL A 317 14.83 4.15 22.38
N ALA A 318 16.02 4.59 22.82
CA ALA A 318 16.62 4.16 24.09
C ALA A 318 15.74 4.53 25.28
N SER A 319 15.25 5.76 25.35
CA SER A 319 14.38 6.21 26.45
C SER A 319 13.07 5.41 26.54
N LEU A 320 12.51 4.99 25.38
CA LEU A 320 11.33 4.11 25.33
C LEU A 320 11.65 2.66 25.73
N LEU A 321 12.86 2.19 25.52
CA LEU A 321 13.31 0.88 25.98
C LEU A 321 13.50 0.86 27.50
N ASP A 322 14.05 1.91 28.05
CA ASP A 322 14.26 2.05 29.50
C ASP A 322 12.94 2.24 30.26
N SER A 323 11.88 2.67 29.59
CA SER A 323 10.56 3.00 30.16
C SER A 323 9.49 2.03 29.63
N TYR A 324 9.55 0.78 30.10
CA TYR A 324 8.67 -0.30 29.59
C TYR A 324 7.19 -0.05 29.82
N PHE A 325 6.77 0.38 31.01
CA PHE A 325 5.36 0.57 31.35
C PHE A 325 4.77 1.76 30.58
N GLU A 326 5.49 2.87 30.55
CA GLU A 326 5.09 4.07 29.79
C GLU A 326 4.95 3.77 28.29
N ARG A 327 5.81 2.91 27.74
CA ARG A 327 5.71 2.46 26.35
C ARG A 327 4.46 1.63 26.09
N ILE A 328 4.07 0.73 26.99
CA ILE A 328 2.84 -0.07 26.87
C ILE A 328 1.61 0.84 26.95
N ASP A 329 1.58 1.77 27.90
CA ASP A 329 0.51 2.76 28.03
C ASP A 329 0.43 3.66 26.78
N LEU A 330 1.58 4.06 26.24
CA LEU A 330 1.69 4.80 25.00
C LEU A 330 1.08 4.03 23.81
N GLN A 331 1.40 2.74 23.67
CA GLN A 331 0.81 1.88 22.64
C GLN A 331 -0.72 1.80 22.77
N SER A 332 -1.21 1.66 24.01
CA SER A 332 -2.65 1.64 24.29
C SER A 332 -3.33 2.95 23.90
N ALA A 333 -2.72 4.10 24.20
CA ALA A 333 -3.23 5.41 23.81
C ALA A 333 -3.21 5.60 22.28
N LEU A 334 -2.11 5.23 21.61
CA LEU A 334 -1.97 5.32 20.15
C LEU A 334 -2.99 4.47 19.41
N THR A 335 -3.40 3.31 19.95
CA THR A 335 -4.44 2.47 19.34
C THR A 335 -5.79 3.17 19.22
N LYS A 336 -6.06 4.19 20.04
CA LYS A 336 -7.29 4.98 20.02
C LYS A 336 -7.18 6.23 19.11
N VAL A 337 -6.03 6.48 18.54
CA VAL A 337 -5.80 7.59 17.62
C VAL A 337 -6.11 7.15 16.21
N TYR A 338 -7.13 7.76 15.60
CA TYR A 338 -7.49 7.57 14.21
C TYR A 338 -6.56 8.36 13.27
N ASP A 339 -6.76 8.23 11.98
CA ASP A 339 -5.94 8.86 10.95
C ASP A 339 -6.19 10.37 10.86
N LEU A 340 -5.51 11.15 11.70
CA LEU A 340 -5.66 12.60 11.77
C LEU A 340 -5.30 13.30 10.46
N GLU A 341 -4.31 12.80 9.70
CA GLU A 341 -3.92 13.39 8.42
C GLU A 341 -5.07 13.30 7.41
N ARG A 342 -5.65 12.09 7.24
CA ARG A 342 -6.77 11.89 6.31
C ARG A 342 -8.07 12.51 6.82
N LEU A 343 -8.28 12.56 8.13
CA LEU A 343 -9.41 13.29 8.71
C LEU A 343 -9.33 14.78 8.40
N ALA A 344 -8.16 15.41 8.55
CA ALA A 344 -7.95 16.81 8.17
C ALA A 344 -8.21 17.04 6.67
N GLY A 345 -7.77 16.15 5.80
CA GLY A 345 -8.07 16.17 4.37
C GLY A 345 -9.58 16.11 4.08
N ARG A 346 -10.31 15.19 4.70
CA ARG A 346 -11.78 15.07 4.54
C ARG A 346 -12.53 16.32 5.02
N VAL A 347 -12.09 16.93 6.11
CA VAL A 347 -12.65 18.20 6.60
C VAL A 347 -12.48 19.29 5.54
N ALA A 348 -11.27 19.45 4.98
CA ALA A 348 -10.99 20.45 3.96
C ALA A 348 -11.81 20.28 2.68
N PHE A 349 -11.94 19.04 2.22
CA PHE A 349 -12.73 18.67 1.03
C PHE A 349 -14.24 18.79 1.23
N GLY A 350 -14.69 18.84 2.49
CA GLY A 350 -16.10 18.86 2.81
C GLY A 350 -16.80 17.50 2.74
N ASN A 351 -16.05 16.41 2.67
CA ASN A 351 -16.54 15.02 2.63
C ASN A 351 -16.67 14.39 4.02
N VAL A 352 -16.30 15.11 5.07
CA VAL A 352 -16.39 14.64 6.47
C VAL A 352 -17.83 14.43 6.88
N ASN A 353 -18.10 13.38 7.63
CA ASN A 353 -19.39 13.09 8.23
C ASN A 353 -19.34 13.17 9.78
N GLY A 354 -20.46 12.93 10.45
CA GLY A 354 -20.52 12.99 11.92
C GLY A 354 -19.59 12.00 12.61
N ARG A 355 -19.45 10.76 12.08
CA ARG A 355 -18.54 9.75 12.63
C ARG A 355 -17.08 10.12 12.51
N ASP A 356 -16.68 10.76 11.41
CA ASP A 356 -15.34 11.28 11.23
C ASP A 356 -14.99 12.33 12.29
N LEU A 357 -15.94 13.21 12.64
CA LEU A 357 -15.74 14.19 13.71
C LEU A 357 -15.63 13.53 15.09
N ILE A 358 -16.40 12.48 15.37
CA ILE A 358 -16.24 11.70 16.61
C ILE A 358 -14.88 11.00 16.66
N GLN A 359 -14.39 10.43 15.55
CA GLN A 359 -13.04 9.87 15.46
C GLN A 359 -11.97 10.92 15.73
N LEU A 360 -12.14 12.13 15.17
CA LEU A 360 -11.26 13.26 15.44
C LEU A 360 -11.25 13.61 16.92
N LYS A 361 -12.44 13.79 17.56
CA LYS A 361 -12.55 14.05 19.00
C LYS A 361 -11.83 12.98 19.83
N THR A 362 -12.13 11.70 19.59
CA THR A 362 -11.53 10.57 20.31
C THR A 362 -10.01 10.57 20.20
N SER A 363 -9.48 10.92 19.02
CA SER A 363 -8.04 11.02 18.80
C SER A 363 -7.43 12.18 19.59
N LEU A 364 -8.08 13.35 19.57
CA LEU A 364 -7.60 14.54 20.28
C LEU A 364 -7.62 14.37 21.80
N GLU A 365 -8.57 13.60 22.34
CA GLU A 365 -8.68 13.25 23.76
C GLU A 365 -7.47 12.43 24.25
N GLN A 366 -6.76 11.72 23.35
CA GLN A 366 -5.57 10.95 23.70
C GLN A 366 -4.30 11.81 23.78
N VAL A 367 -4.29 13.01 23.16
CA VAL A 367 -3.10 13.85 23.04
C VAL A 367 -2.52 14.25 24.42
N PRO A 368 -3.30 14.70 25.40
CA PRO A 368 -2.77 15.02 26.74
C PRO A 368 -2.11 13.83 27.43
N MET A 369 -2.67 12.62 27.26
CA MET A 369 -2.12 11.39 27.83
C MET A 369 -0.80 11.02 27.13
N ILE A 370 -0.77 11.01 25.79
CA ILE A 370 0.45 10.72 25.01
C ILE A 370 1.55 11.70 25.37
N ARG A 371 1.22 13.00 25.41
CA ARG A 371 2.15 14.06 25.79
C ARG A 371 2.71 13.85 27.21
N GLY A 372 1.84 13.57 28.19
CA GLY A 372 2.24 13.35 29.58
C GLY A 372 3.16 12.14 29.76
N LEU A 373 2.91 11.04 29.01
CA LEU A 373 3.79 9.86 29.00
C LEU A 373 5.18 10.20 28.44
N ILE A 374 5.23 10.96 27.33
CA ILE A 374 6.51 11.38 26.74
C ILE A 374 7.25 12.39 27.64
N GLU A 375 6.55 13.35 28.24
CA GLU A 375 7.15 14.28 29.21
C GLU A 375 7.75 13.54 30.42
N GLY A 376 7.13 12.45 30.85
CA GLY A 376 7.61 11.62 31.97
C GLY A 376 8.92 10.89 31.70
N ILE A 377 9.23 10.60 30.43
CA ILE A 377 10.46 9.91 30.02
C ILE A 377 11.48 10.85 29.34
N ASP A 378 11.13 12.13 29.17
CA ASP A 378 11.97 13.10 28.46
C ASP A 378 13.17 13.53 29.33
N GLN A 379 14.36 13.42 28.75
CA GLN A 379 15.61 13.98 29.31
C GLN A 379 16.18 15.07 28.38
N GLY A 380 15.34 15.68 27.52
CA GLY A 380 15.69 16.71 26.55
C GLY A 380 15.62 16.27 25.09
N GLN A 381 15.55 14.96 24.81
CA GLN A 381 15.54 14.42 23.45
C GLN A 381 14.18 14.55 22.74
N TRP A 382 13.06 14.69 23.49
CA TRP A 382 11.71 14.77 22.96
C TRP A 382 11.17 16.18 22.75
N GLN A 383 11.93 17.23 23.15
CA GLN A 383 11.47 18.62 23.18
C GLN A 383 10.91 19.12 21.85
N SER A 384 11.51 18.73 20.72
CA SER A 384 11.02 19.10 19.40
C SER A 384 9.61 18.56 19.16
N LEU A 385 9.40 17.25 19.37
CA LEU A 385 8.11 16.60 19.17
C LEU A 385 7.06 17.06 20.18
N LEU A 386 7.45 17.29 21.44
CA LEU A 386 6.56 17.82 22.48
C LEU A 386 6.04 19.23 22.14
N SER A 387 6.88 20.07 21.51
CA SER A 387 6.47 21.41 21.07
C SER A 387 5.38 21.37 19.99
N GLU A 388 5.35 20.30 19.18
CA GLU A 388 4.38 20.08 18.10
C GLU A 388 3.10 19.39 18.57
N MET A 389 3.14 18.71 19.73
CA MET A 389 1.98 17.99 20.29
C MET A 389 1.14 18.89 21.22
N GLN A 390 0.49 19.91 20.65
CA GLN A 390 -0.36 20.80 21.42
C GLN A 390 -1.78 20.25 21.55
N PRO A 391 -2.34 20.15 22.78
CA PRO A 391 -3.73 19.79 22.99
C PRO A 391 -4.69 20.78 22.34
N MET A 392 -5.80 20.29 21.81
CA MET A 392 -6.82 21.09 21.13
C MET A 392 -8.16 20.96 21.84
N ASP A 393 -8.19 21.26 23.14
CA ASP A 393 -9.35 21.07 24.00
C ASP A 393 -10.60 21.79 23.51
N HIS A 394 -10.44 22.95 22.85
CA HIS A 394 -11.55 23.69 22.27
C HIS A 394 -12.27 22.93 21.16
N LEU A 395 -11.54 22.17 20.33
CA LEU A 395 -12.14 21.31 19.30
C LEU A 395 -12.83 20.09 19.92
N VAL A 396 -12.20 19.49 20.92
CA VAL A 396 -12.81 18.37 21.67
C VAL A 396 -14.14 18.81 22.25
N GLN A 397 -14.18 19.94 22.96
CA GLN A 397 -15.38 20.49 23.56
C GLN A 397 -16.45 20.84 22.52
N LEU A 398 -16.07 21.51 21.41
CA LEU A 398 -16.98 21.85 20.33
C LEU A 398 -17.66 20.60 19.75
N ILE A 399 -16.88 19.59 19.39
CA ILE A 399 -17.41 18.36 18.78
C ILE A 399 -18.25 17.59 19.79
N ASP A 400 -17.78 17.52 21.06
CA ASP A 400 -18.53 16.81 22.11
C ASP A 400 -19.88 17.46 22.40
N GLN A 401 -19.98 18.77 22.40
CA GLN A 401 -21.24 19.48 22.63
C GLN A 401 -22.18 19.41 21.40
N ALA A 402 -21.61 19.44 20.19
CA ALA A 402 -22.38 19.56 18.96
C ALA A 402 -22.85 18.22 18.38
N ILE A 403 -21.99 17.19 18.33
CA ILE A 403 -22.21 15.99 17.54
C ILE A 403 -22.69 14.84 18.44
N GLN A 404 -23.70 14.07 17.97
CA GLN A 404 -24.18 12.86 18.64
C GLN A 404 -23.03 11.84 18.78
N ASP A 405 -23.09 11.01 19.83
CA ASP A 405 -22.04 10.00 20.08
C ASP A 405 -22.04 8.88 19.03
N ASP A 406 -23.20 8.53 18.47
CA ASP A 406 -23.34 7.62 17.31
C ASP A 406 -24.19 8.29 16.22
N PRO A 407 -23.58 9.18 15.43
CA PRO A 407 -24.29 9.89 14.37
C PRO A 407 -24.53 8.98 13.16
N PRO A 408 -25.58 9.26 12.35
CA PRO A 408 -25.84 8.55 11.10
C PRO A 408 -24.70 8.76 10.10
N LEU A 409 -24.64 7.90 9.07
CA LEU A 409 -23.63 8.00 8.02
C LEU A 409 -23.87 9.21 7.11
N GLN A 410 -25.14 9.48 6.76
CA GLN A 410 -25.48 10.57 5.86
C GLN A 410 -25.79 11.83 6.65
N ILE A 411 -25.16 12.93 6.28
CA ILE A 411 -25.32 14.23 6.93
C ILE A 411 -26.70 14.87 6.70
N THR A 412 -27.52 14.31 5.82
CA THR A 412 -28.87 14.79 5.47
C THR A 412 -29.99 13.94 6.08
N GLU A 413 -29.68 12.95 6.92
CA GLU A 413 -30.69 12.10 7.55
C GLU A 413 -31.27 12.68 8.85
N GLY A 414 -30.68 13.77 9.36
CA GLY A 414 -31.00 14.31 10.69
C GLY A 414 -30.36 13.47 11.82
N ASN A 415 -30.60 13.89 13.06
CA ASN A 415 -30.06 13.27 14.28
C ASN A 415 -28.52 13.25 14.36
N ILE A 416 -27.88 14.28 13.82
CA ILE A 416 -26.43 14.46 13.88
C ILE A 416 -26.03 15.34 15.06
N ILE A 417 -26.80 16.37 15.36
CA ILE A 417 -26.53 17.38 16.40
C ILE A 417 -27.14 16.94 17.72
N LYS A 418 -26.43 17.14 18.82
CA LYS A 418 -26.92 16.83 20.19
C LYS A 418 -28.06 17.77 20.59
N ASP A 419 -28.98 17.25 21.43
CA ASP A 419 -29.97 18.09 22.10
C ASP A 419 -29.26 19.09 23.03
N GLY A 420 -29.76 20.32 23.11
CA GLY A 420 -29.17 21.39 23.92
C GLY A 420 -28.08 22.19 23.23
N PHE A 421 -27.66 21.83 22.02
CA PHE A 421 -26.65 22.58 21.25
C PHE A 421 -27.25 23.85 20.62
N ASN A 422 -28.51 23.80 20.18
CA ASN A 422 -29.19 24.96 19.57
C ASN A 422 -30.67 25.00 19.99
N GLU A 423 -31.10 26.13 20.59
CA GLU A 423 -32.44 26.31 21.11
C GLU A 423 -33.53 26.16 20.03
N GLN A 424 -33.27 26.63 18.81
CA GLN A 424 -34.24 26.55 17.71
C GLN A 424 -34.41 25.10 17.23
N LEU A 425 -33.35 24.32 17.19
CA LEU A 425 -33.37 22.90 16.87
C LEU A 425 -34.18 22.13 17.94
N ASP A 426 -33.91 22.42 19.21
CA ASP A 426 -34.65 21.81 20.33
C ASP A 426 -36.13 22.10 20.27
N THR A 427 -36.50 23.33 19.83
CA THR A 427 -37.91 23.70 19.61
C THR A 427 -38.54 22.85 18.53
N TYR A 428 -37.88 22.67 17.36
CA TYR A 428 -38.41 21.83 16.28
C TYR A 428 -38.52 20.37 16.71
N ARG A 429 -37.54 19.81 17.41
CA ARG A 429 -37.58 18.45 17.94
C ARG A 429 -38.64 18.27 18.99
N SER A 430 -38.90 19.28 19.84
CA SER A 430 -39.98 19.27 20.82
C SER A 430 -41.34 19.27 20.12
N ALA A 431 -41.52 20.04 19.06
CA ALA A 431 -42.73 20.03 18.26
C ALA A 431 -42.97 18.65 17.62
N MET A 432 -41.93 18.01 17.08
CA MET A 432 -42.04 16.63 16.56
C MET A 432 -42.41 15.60 17.63
N ARG A 433 -41.78 15.66 18.81
CA ARG A 433 -42.10 14.77 19.94
C ARG A 433 -43.52 14.98 20.45
N ASN A 434 -43.93 16.23 20.58
CA ASN A 434 -45.30 16.59 20.96
C ASN A 434 -46.30 16.19 19.86
N GLY A 435 -45.94 16.33 18.58
CA GLY A 435 -46.72 15.88 17.44
C GLY A 435 -47.11 14.38 17.53
N LYS A 436 -46.17 13.51 17.92
CA LYS A 436 -46.44 12.08 18.15
C LYS A 436 -47.45 11.87 19.31
N LYS A 437 -47.33 12.67 20.35
CA LYS A 437 -48.25 12.64 21.47
C LYS A 437 -49.65 13.15 21.04
N TRP A 438 -49.70 14.24 20.29
CA TRP A 438 -50.96 14.79 19.75
C TRP A 438 -51.65 13.82 18.79
N LEU A 439 -50.89 13.11 17.95
CA LEU A 439 -51.44 12.06 17.08
C LEU A 439 -52.03 10.89 17.91
N ALA A 440 -51.39 10.50 19.00
CA ALA A 440 -51.93 9.45 19.90
C ALA A 440 -53.18 9.95 20.66
N GLU A 441 -53.18 11.22 21.08
CA GLU A 441 -54.35 11.85 21.71
C GLU A 441 -55.49 11.97 20.69
N LEU A 442 -55.23 12.39 19.45
CA LEU A 442 -56.21 12.42 18.37
C LEU A 442 -56.74 11.01 18.06
N GLU A 443 -55.87 10.00 17.99
CA GLU A 443 -56.31 8.61 17.83
C GLU A 443 -57.26 8.14 18.95
N ALA A 444 -56.95 8.50 20.19
CA ALA A 444 -57.79 8.17 21.33
C ALA A 444 -59.14 8.91 21.27
N LYS A 445 -59.12 10.21 20.93
CA LYS A 445 -60.31 11.07 20.73
C LYS A 445 -61.20 10.51 19.62
N GLU A 446 -60.62 10.20 18.47
CA GLU A 446 -61.36 9.67 17.32
C GLU A 446 -61.94 8.27 17.59
N ARG A 447 -61.22 7.42 18.36
CA ARG A 447 -61.81 6.14 18.85
C ARG A 447 -63.00 6.35 19.75
N GLN A 448 -62.97 7.36 20.61
CA GLN A 448 -64.07 7.66 21.55
C GLN A 448 -65.29 8.25 20.80
N GLU A 449 -65.05 9.19 19.88
CA GLU A 449 -66.07 9.85 19.08
C GLU A 449 -66.77 8.88 18.11
N THR A 450 -66.00 8.04 17.42
CA THR A 450 -66.56 7.07 16.45
C THR A 450 -67.00 5.79 17.05
N GLY A 451 -66.65 5.48 18.30
CA GLY A 451 -66.92 4.17 18.95
C GLY A 451 -66.12 3.02 18.35
N ILE A 452 -65.17 3.29 17.43
CA ILE A 452 -64.39 2.25 16.71
C ILE A 452 -63.14 1.95 17.49
N LYS A 453 -63.08 0.87 18.25
CA LYS A 453 -61.93 0.47 19.08
C LYS A 453 -60.65 0.20 18.27
N ASN A 454 -60.78 -0.23 17.05
CA ASN A 454 -59.65 -0.65 16.17
C ASN A 454 -59.21 0.45 15.18
N LEU A 455 -59.68 1.69 15.31
CA LEU A 455 -59.23 2.82 14.56
C LEU A 455 -57.75 3.07 14.88
N LYS A 456 -56.92 3.29 13.86
CA LYS A 456 -55.49 3.59 14.01
C LYS A 456 -55.12 4.77 13.14
N ILE A 457 -54.20 5.61 13.63
CA ILE A 457 -53.52 6.60 12.84
C ILE A 457 -52.19 5.99 12.34
N GLY A 458 -51.95 6.01 11.04
CA GLY A 458 -50.74 5.51 10.39
C GLY A 458 -50.13 6.54 9.49
N PHE A 459 -48.90 6.31 9.06
CA PHE A 459 -48.17 7.17 8.10
C PHE A 459 -47.81 6.40 6.84
N ASN A 460 -47.92 7.04 5.68
CA ASN A 460 -47.49 6.53 4.39
C ASN A 460 -46.79 7.63 3.62
N ARG A 461 -45.59 7.31 3.06
CA ARG A 461 -44.76 8.29 2.34
C ARG A 461 -45.44 8.97 1.14
N VAL A 462 -46.46 8.34 0.54
CA VAL A 462 -47.20 8.88 -0.61
C VAL A 462 -48.39 9.73 -0.21
N PHE A 463 -49.09 9.36 0.86
CA PHE A 463 -50.36 9.96 1.26
C PHE A 463 -50.32 10.72 2.60
N GLY A 464 -49.16 10.72 3.30
CA GLY A 464 -49.00 11.32 4.63
C GLY A 464 -49.63 10.52 5.74
N TYR A 465 -50.07 11.21 6.81
CA TYR A 465 -50.82 10.60 7.90
C TYR A 465 -52.25 10.28 7.50
N TYR A 466 -52.78 9.16 7.96
CA TYR A 466 -54.12 8.68 7.66
C TYR A 466 -54.73 7.98 8.84
N ILE A 467 -56.06 8.02 8.91
CA ILE A 467 -56.88 7.24 9.84
C ILE A 467 -57.34 5.97 9.13
N GLU A 468 -56.98 4.82 9.64
CA GLU A 468 -57.32 3.52 9.05
C GLU A 468 -58.49 2.91 9.82
N ILE A 469 -59.61 2.63 9.08
CA ILE A 469 -60.81 1.99 9.61
C ILE A 469 -61.08 0.71 8.83
N THR A 470 -61.30 -0.39 9.51
CA THR A 470 -61.64 -1.65 8.86
C THR A 470 -63.03 -1.61 8.26
N LYS A 471 -63.24 -2.23 7.10
CA LYS A 471 -64.54 -2.23 6.39
C LYS A 471 -65.72 -2.70 7.23
N ALA A 472 -65.48 -3.61 8.19
CA ALA A 472 -66.51 -4.11 9.10
C ALA A 472 -67.06 -3.01 10.03
N ASN A 473 -66.34 -1.94 10.26
CA ASN A 473 -66.75 -0.88 11.20
C ASN A 473 -67.24 0.40 10.48
N LEU A 474 -67.20 0.45 9.13
CA LEU A 474 -67.63 1.62 8.34
C LEU A 474 -69.16 1.90 8.44
N GLY A 475 -70.02 0.89 8.68
CA GLY A 475 -71.44 1.07 8.69
C GLY A 475 -72.02 1.66 10.00
N ASN A 476 -71.21 1.83 11.03
CA ASN A 476 -71.65 2.23 12.38
C ASN A 476 -71.13 3.62 12.79
N ALA A 477 -70.46 4.35 11.93
CA ALA A 477 -69.80 5.61 12.28
C ALA A 477 -70.36 6.78 11.44
N GLU A 478 -70.60 7.92 12.11
CA GLU A 478 -70.80 9.21 11.41
C GLU A 478 -69.46 9.70 10.84
N LEU A 479 -69.26 9.54 9.52
CA LEU A 479 -68.02 9.80 8.83
C LEU A 479 -68.07 11.14 8.03
N GLU A 480 -68.94 12.07 8.38
CA GLU A 480 -69.07 13.32 7.66
C GLU A 480 -67.79 14.17 7.60
N LYS A 481 -66.93 14.10 8.65
CA LYS A 481 -65.66 14.83 8.72
C LYS A 481 -64.49 14.08 8.06
N TYR A 482 -64.69 12.84 7.59
CA TYR A 482 -63.64 11.98 7.07
C TYR A 482 -63.60 12.02 5.54
N GLU A 483 -62.57 12.55 5.02
CA GLU A 483 -62.29 12.53 3.56
C GLU A 483 -61.55 11.23 3.20
N ARG A 484 -62.11 10.41 2.31
CA ARG A 484 -61.50 9.17 1.86
C ARG A 484 -60.26 9.39 0.99
N LYS A 485 -59.15 8.83 1.33
CA LYS A 485 -57.88 8.91 0.57
C LYS A 485 -57.55 7.61 -0.17
N GLN A 486 -57.79 6.45 0.43
CA GLN A 486 -57.41 5.16 -0.16
C GLN A 486 -58.36 4.04 0.31
N THR A 487 -58.73 3.16 -0.62
CA THR A 487 -59.48 1.93 -0.33
C THR A 487 -58.57 0.73 -0.44
N LEU A 488 -58.47 -0.05 0.62
CA LEU A 488 -57.72 -1.29 0.70
C LEU A 488 -58.70 -2.50 0.68
N ALA A 489 -58.15 -3.73 0.57
CA ALA A 489 -59.00 -4.93 0.57
C ALA A 489 -59.85 -5.05 1.84
N ASN A 490 -59.26 -4.80 3.02
CA ASN A 490 -59.91 -5.02 4.33
C ASN A 490 -60.14 -3.74 5.14
N ALA A 491 -59.69 -2.56 4.70
CA ALA A 491 -59.79 -1.27 5.41
C ALA A 491 -59.94 -0.13 4.41
N GLU A 492 -60.32 1.03 4.92
CA GLU A 492 -60.31 2.31 4.22
C GLU A 492 -59.50 3.33 5.01
N ARG A 493 -58.80 4.22 4.29
CA ARG A 493 -57.95 5.25 4.84
C ARG A 493 -58.56 6.62 4.59
N PHE A 494 -58.64 7.38 5.66
CA PHE A 494 -59.29 8.68 5.70
C PHE A 494 -58.30 9.75 6.20
N ILE A 495 -58.66 11.01 5.96
CA ILE A 495 -58.02 12.18 6.52
C ILE A 495 -59.10 13.08 7.11
N THR A 496 -58.76 13.75 8.21
CA THR A 496 -59.60 14.79 8.82
C THR A 496 -58.89 16.13 8.75
N PRO A 497 -59.58 17.28 8.79
CA PRO A 497 -58.98 18.60 8.83
C PRO A 497 -57.97 18.76 9.96
N GLU A 498 -58.33 18.23 11.19
CA GLU A 498 -57.46 18.28 12.36
C GLU A 498 -56.18 17.44 12.16
N LEU A 499 -56.31 16.24 11.59
CA LEU A 499 -55.15 15.41 11.26
C LEU A 499 -54.23 16.07 10.21
N LYS A 500 -54.83 16.75 9.22
CA LYS A 500 -54.06 17.45 8.18
C LYS A 500 -53.29 18.66 8.71
N GLU A 501 -53.88 19.38 9.67
CA GLU A 501 -53.22 20.50 10.35
C GLU A 501 -52.02 20.02 11.18
N LEU A 502 -52.21 18.93 11.98
CA LEU A 502 -51.14 18.32 12.73
C LEU A 502 -50.03 17.75 11.84
N GLU A 503 -50.44 17.12 10.73
CA GLU A 503 -49.48 16.64 9.72
C GLU A 503 -48.59 17.74 9.19
N THR A 504 -49.20 18.87 8.81
CA THR A 504 -48.43 20.02 8.27
C THR A 504 -47.45 20.53 9.33
N GLN A 505 -47.87 20.68 10.59
CA GLN A 505 -46.97 21.12 11.67
C GLN A 505 -45.84 20.15 11.94
N ILE A 506 -46.09 18.84 11.92
CA ILE A 506 -45.08 17.83 12.16
C ILE A 506 -44.07 17.78 10.99
N LEU A 507 -44.54 17.73 9.75
CA LEU A 507 -43.69 17.65 8.56
C LEU A 507 -42.85 18.90 8.37
N GLU A 508 -43.44 20.10 8.60
CA GLU A 508 -42.64 21.34 8.56
C GLU A 508 -41.57 21.38 9.65
N ALA A 509 -41.87 20.89 10.85
CA ALA A 509 -40.91 20.83 11.94
C ALA A 509 -39.79 19.82 11.63
N GLU A 510 -40.14 18.68 11.00
CA GLU A 510 -39.16 17.66 10.57
C GLU A 510 -38.24 18.23 9.50
N GLU A 511 -38.76 18.81 8.42
CA GLU A 511 -37.96 19.41 7.34
C GLU A 511 -37.06 20.53 7.88
N LYS A 512 -37.57 21.46 8.67
CA LYS A 512 -36.81 22.55 9.28
C LYS A 512 -35.77 22.03 10.27
N SER A 513 -36.03 20.93 10.99
CA SER A 513 -35.09 20.30 11.90
C SER A 513 -33.90 19.72 11.14
N VAL A 514 -34.15 18.95 10.05
CA VAL A 514 -33.10 18.34 9.23
C VAL A 514 -32.23 19.40 8.54
N ASP A 515 -32.86 20.42 7.98
CA ASP A 515 -32.16 21.54 7.31
C ASP A 515 -31.28 22.31 8.32
N LEU A 516 -31.81 22.60 9.50
CA LEU A 516 -31.06 23.31 10.54
C LEU A 516 -29.89 22.43 11.07
N GLU A 517 -30.09 21.13 11.27
CA GLU A 517 -29.04 20.22 11.67
C GLU A 517 -27.89 20.20 10.64
N TYR A 518 -28.23 20.16 9.35
CA TYR A 518 -27.26 20.23 8.29
C TYR A 518 -26.47 21.54 8.33
N GLN A 519 -27.13 22.68 8.51
CA GLN A 519 -26.47 24.00 8.63
C GLN A 519 -25.55 24.07 9.86
N LEU A 520 -26.00 23.56 11.00
CA LEU A 520 -25.18 23.50 12.23
C LEU A 520 -23.96 22.57 12.06
N PHE A 521 -24.13 21.43 11.41
CA PHE A 521 -23.04 20.55 11.07
C PHE A 521 -21.98 21.24 10.17
N LEU A 522 -22.44 21.97 9.16
CA LEU A 522 -21.55 22.75 8.29
C LEU A 522 -20.79 23.82 9.10
N ALA A 523 -21.44 24.47 10.05
CA ALA A 523 -20.78 25.45 10.90
C ALA A 523 -19.70 24.82 11.79
N VAL A 524 -19.97 23.66 12.40
CA VAL A 524 -18.97 22.90 13.18
C VAL A 524 -17.80 22.50 12.28
N ARG A 525 -18.07 22.01 11.08
CA ARG A 525 -17.04 21.64 10.11
C ARG A 525 -16.14 22.82 9.75
N GLU A 526 -16.71 24.02 9.52
CA GLU A 526 -15.91 25.21 9.19
C GLU A 526 -15.03 25.65 10.37
N GLU A 527 -15.47 25.47 11.62
CA GLU A 527 -14.60 25.70 12.79
C GLU A 527 -13.43 24.72 12.85
N VAL A 528 -13.69 23.42 12.63
CA VAL A 528 -12.63 22.40 12.57
C VAL A 528 -11.67 22.69 11.42
N LYS A 529 -12.16 23.17 10.28
CA LYS A 529 -11.34 23.53 9.11
C LYS A 529 -10.29 24.59 9.41
N LYS A 530 -10.55 25.52 10.35
CA LYS A 530 -9.58 26.54 10.77
C LYS A 530 -8.35 25.94 11.47
N ALA A 531 -8.47 24.73 12.00
CA ALA A 531 -7.42 24.03 12.73
C ALA A 531 -6.67 22.97 11.89
N ILE A 532 -6.84 22.93 10.57
CA ILE A 532 -6.21 21.92 9.70
C ILE A 532 -4.70 21.92 9.85
N GLN A 533 -4.03 23.08 9.79
CA GLN A 533 -2.57 23.16 9.91
C GLN A 533 -2.06 22.67 11.27
N PRO A 534 -2.58 23.13 12.42
CA PRO A 534 -2.23 22.54 13.73
C PRO A 534 -2.49 21.02 13.81
N LEU A 535 -3.59 20.52 13.23
CA LEU A 535 -3.89 19.08 13.18
C LEU A 535 -2.85 18.29 12.38
N GLN A 536 -2.37 18.84 11.28
CA GLN A 536 -1.32 18.23 10.48
C GLN A 536 0.03 18.18 11.19
N VAL A 537 0.39 19.23 11.91
CA VAL A 537 1.61 19.27 12.75
C VAL A 537 1.52 18.22 13.85
N LEU A 538 0.40 18.19 14.57
CA LEU A 538 0.13 17.18 15.60
C LEU A 538 0.21 15.75 15.04
N ALA A 539 -0.39 15.50 13.88
CA ALA A 539 -0.39 14.20 13.24
C ALA A 539 1.02 13.70 12.89
N LYS A 540 1.89 14.60 12.38
CA LYS A 540 3.31 14.30 12.13
C LYS A 540 4.06 13.93 13.40
N ALA A 541 3.86 14.69 14.47
CA ALA A 541 4.49 14.42 15.77
C ALA A 541 4.05 13.05 16.34
N ILE A 542 2.75 12.76 16.32
CA ILE A 542 2.21 11.46 16.77
C ILE A 542 2.73 10.31 15.89
N SER A 543 2.80 10.51 14.58
CA SER A 543 3.36 9.52 13.66
C SER A 543 4.82 9.19 13.99
N ALA A 544 5.64 10.20 14.29
CA ALA A 544 7.02 10.02 14.69
C ALA A 544 7.14 9.23 16.01
N VAL A 545 6.33 9.57 17.00
CA VAL A 545 6.25 8.82 18.28
C VAL A 545 5.88 7.37 18.03
N ASP A 546 4.91 7.11 17.15
CA ASP A 546 4.45 5.76 16.83
C ASP A 546 5.53 4.93 16.11
N VAL A 547 6.32 5.52 15.21
CA VAL A 547 7.45 4.82 14.58
C VAL A 547 8.54 4.53 15.61
N LEU A 548 8.88 5.48 16.49
CA LEU A 548 9.92 5.30 17.50
C LEU A 548 9.53 4.23 18.53
N GLN A 549 8.25 4.17 18.95
CA GLN A 549 7.77 3.09 19.81
C GLN A 549 7.80 1.73 19.09
N SER A 550 7.52 1.70 17.79
CA SER A 550 7.64 0.49 16.97
C SER A 550 9.08 -0.03 16.98
N PHE A 551 10.07 0.86 16.77
CA PHE A 551 11.49 0.50 16.86
C PHE A 551 11.89 -0.02 18.24
N ALA A 552 11.45 0.64 19.32
CA ALA A 552 11.70 0.17 20.68
C ALA A 552 11.08 -1.21 20.93
N THR A 553 9.84 -1.43 20.49
CA THR A 553 9.13 -2.71 20.67
C THR A 553 9.84 -3.87 19.99
N ILE A 554 10.31 -3.67 18.75
CA ILE A 554 11.05 -4.70 18.01
C ILE A 554 12.42 -4.92 18.61
N SER A 555 13.10 -3.84 19.01
CA SER A 555 14.43 -3.91 19.62
C SER A 555 14.41 -4.71 20.92
N GLU A 556 13.40 -4.58 21.75
CA GLU A 556 13.20 -5.40 22.93
C GLU A 556 12.90 -6.85 22.58
N ARG A 557 11.91 -7.08 21.68
CA ARG A 557 11.44 -8.42 21.31
C ARG A 557 12.57 -9.30 20.76
N TYR A 558 13.44 -8.72 19.93
CA TYR A 558 14.53 -9.44 19.25
C TYR A 558 15.91 -9.12 19.82
N GLN A 559 15.99 -8.43 20.96
CA GLN A 559 17.25 -8.09 21.63
C GLN A 559 18.24 -7.38 20.69
N TYR A 560 17.78 -6.33 20.02
CA TYR A 560 18.62 -5.51 19.16
C TYR A 560 19.44 -4.53 20.00
N VAL A 561 20.61 -4.17 19.48
CA VAL A 561 21.55 -3.27 20.18
C VAL A 561 21.62 -1.91 19.49
N ARG A 562 21.91 -0.86 20.24
CA ARG A 562 22.17 0.46 19.72
C ARG A 562 23.47 0.44 18.92
N PRO A 563 23.46 0.76 17.58
CA PRO A 563 24.68 0.85 16.81
C PRO A 563 25.42 2.15 17.13
N GLU A 564 26.75 2.06 17.21
CA GLU A 564 27.65 3.20 17.28
C GLU A 564 27.91 3.71 15.87
N LEU A 565 27.67 5.01 15.63
CA LEU A 565 27.94 5.66 14.36
C LEU A 565 29.27 6.40 14.44
N VAL A 566 30.20 6.01 13.57
CA VAL A 566 31.54 6.57 13.50
C VAL A 566 31.70 7.51 12.30
N SER A 567 32.49 8.56 12.49
CA SER A 567 32.85 9.47 11.41
C SER A 567 33.95 8.89 10.51
N ASP A 568 34.67 7.92 11.03
CA ASP A 568 35.70 7.21 10.27
C ASP A 568 35.04 6.28 9.26
N LYS A 569 35.30 6.56 7.99
CA LYS A 569 34.70 5.89 6.85
C LYS A 569 35.12 4.44 6.69
N HIS A 570 36.16 4.04 7.39
CA HIS A 570 36.84 2.78 7.13
C HIS A 570 36.53 1.68 8.17
N GLN A 571 36.07 2.03 9.35
CA GLN A 571 35.76 1.05 10.36
C GLN A 571 34.32 0.52 10.24
N LEU A 572 34.18 -0.77 9.93
CA LEU A 572 32.90 -1.46 9.94
C LEU A 572 33.03 -2.72 10.78
N LEU A 573 32.23 -2.80 11.87
CA LEU A 573 32.20 -3.93 12.79
C LEU A 573 30.77 -4.29 13.15
N ILE A 574 30.37 -5.52 12.85
CA ILE A 574 29.13 -6.13 13.33
C ILE A 574 29.52 -7.46 13.98
N LYS A 575 29.38 -7.59 15.29
CA LYS A 575 29.61 -8.85 15.98
C LYS A 575 28.32 -9.63 16.13
N ASP A 576 28.37 -10.91 15.82
CA ASP A 576 27.22 -11.82 15.91
C ASP A 576 25.95 -11.22 15.31
N GLY A 577 26.09 -10.70 14.09
CA GLY A 577 24.99 -10.11 13.32
C GLY A 577 24.00 -11.19 12.89
N ARG A 578 22.72 -10.84 12.83
CA ARG A 578 21.61 -11.70 12.41
C ARG A 578 20.85 -11.07 11.26
N HIS A 579 20.32 -11.88 10.36
CA HIS A 579 19.44 -11.35 9.30
C HIS A 579 18.04 -11.14 9.91
N PRO A 580 17.58 -9.89 10.03
CA PRO A 580 16.42 -9.55 10.84
C PRO A 580 15.13 -10.25 10.39
N VAL A 581 14.91 -10.36 9.08
CA VAL A 581 13.71 -10.99 8.53
C VAL A 581 13.76 -12.51 8.65
N VAL A 582 14.91 -13.12 8.35
CA VAL A 582 15.08 -14.58 8.45
C VAL A 582 14.95 -15.02 9.90
N GLU A 583 15.53 -14.28 10.86
CA GLU A 583 15.37 -14.53 12.29
C GLU A 583 13.89 -14.57 12.70
N LYS A 584 13.10 -13.61 12.26
CA LYS A 584 11.65 -13.56 12.53
C LYS A 584 10.90 -14.74 11.90
N VAL A 585 11.27 -15.14 10.69
CA VAL A 585 10.62 -16.28 9.98
C VAL A 585 10.96 -17.62 10.65
N LEU A 586 12.20 -17.79 11.09
CA LEU A 586 12.65 -19.02 11.80
C LEU A 586 11.98 -19.15 13.19
N GLY A 587 11.56 -18.06 13.82
CA GLY A 587 10.87 -18.03 15.10
C GLY A 587 11.70 -18.65 16.22
N HIS A 588 11.37 -19.89 16.64
CA HIS A 588 12.08 -20.60 17.70
C HIS A 588 13.30 -21.41 17.23
N GLN A 589 13.54 -21.47 15.90
CA GLN A 589 14.74 -22.14 15.38
C GLN A 589 15.94 -21.21 15.56
N GLU A 590 17.08 -21.80 15.90
CA GLU A 590 18.29 -21.02 16.16
C GLU A 590 18.87 -20.47 14.86
N TYR A 591 18.95 -19.14 14.75
CA TYR A 591 19.66 -18.46 13.68
C TYR A 591 21.18 -18.49 13.99
N ILE A 592 22.01 -18.83 13.01
CA ILE A 592 23.47 -18.81 13.17
C ILE A 592 24.00 -17.40 12.91
N PRO A 593 24.42 -16.66 13.96
CA PRO A 593 24.87 -15.28 13.80
C PRO A 593 26.23 -15.22 13.11
N ASN A 594 26.44 -14.20 12.28
CA ASN A 594 27.68 -13.97 11.55
C ASN A 594 28.20 -12.55 11.78
N SER A 595 29.47 -12.46 12.07
CA SER A 595 30.17 -11.19 12.21
C SER A 595 30.61 -10.65 10.84
N VAL A 596 30.55 -9.32 10.68
CA VAL A 596 31.14 -8.61 9.54
C VAL A 596 32.20 -7.68 10.12
N GLU A 597 33.42 -7.88 9.74
CA GLU A 597 34.54 -7.05 10.21
C GLU A 597 35.37 -6.62 8.99
N MET A 598 35.47 -5.32 8.82
CA MET A 598 36.32 -4.69 7.82
C MET A 598 37.14 -3.59 8.51
N ALA A 599 38.42 -3.83 8.64
CA ALA A 599 39.36 -2.87 9.21
C ALA A 599 39.49 -1.60 8.33
N GLU A 600 40.22 -0.61 8.79
CA GLU A 600 40.44 0.65 8.05
C GLU A 600 41.08 0.41 6.66
N ASP A 601 41.96 -0.57 6.56
CA ASP A 601 42.67 -0.94 5.36
C ASP A 601 41.97 -2.04 4.54
N GLU A 602 40.83 -2.55 4.97
CA GLU A 602 40.03 -3.54 4.25
C GLU A 602 38.83 -2.88 3.54
N MET A 603 38.78 -2.94 2.23
CA MET A 603 37.69 -2.40 1.42
C MET A 603 36.81 -3.45 0.78
N ILE A 604 37.39 -4.59 0.39
CA ILE A 604 36.68 -5.61 -0.36
C ILE A 604 36.76 -6.93 0.40
N LEU A 605 35.60 -7.52 0.74
CA LEU A 605 35.50 -8.91 1.16
C LEU A 605 35.12 -9.78 -0.04
N LEU A 606 36.04 -10.62 -0.49
CA LEU A 606 35.79 -11.61 -1.52
C LEU A 606 35.26 -12.89 -0.87
N ILE A 607 33.99 -13.19 -1.11
CA ILE A 607 33.25 -14.25 -0.45
C ILE A 607 33.18 -15.48 -1.34
N THR A 608 33.77 -16.60 -0.90
CA THR A 608 33.69 -17.87 -1.60
C THR A 608 32.86 -18.89 -0.82
N GLY A 609 32.43 -19.93 -1.49
CA GLY A 609 31.67 -21.02 -0.88
C GLY A 609 30.56 -21.53 -1.80
N PRO A 610 29.95 -22.68 -1.48
CA PRO A 610 28.94 -23.33 -2.30
C PRO A 610 27.62 -22.54 -2.31
N ASN A 611 26.76 -22.87 -3.27
CA ASN A 611 25.38 -22.36 -3.25
C ASN A 611 24.62 -22.93 -2.04
N MET A 612 23.60 -22.26 -1.57
CA MET A 612 22.80 -22.57 -0.37
C MET A 612 23.57 -22.47 0.96
N SER A 613 24.83 -22.08 0.97
CA SER A 613 25.62 -21.92 2.21
C SER A 613 25.26 -20.66 3.01
N GLY A 614 24.52 -19.70 2.44
CA GLY A 614 24.07 -18.48 3.09
C GLY A 614 24.83 -17.21 2.70
N LYS A 615 25.65 -17.20 1.61
CA LYS A 615 26.39 -16.02 1.13
C LYS A 615 25.48 -14.81 0.91
N SER A 616 24.43 -14.98 0.12
CA SER A 616 23.46 -13.89 -0.20
C SER A 616 22.73 -13.39 1.04
N THR A 617 22.40 -14.29 1.99
CA THR A 617 21.78 -13.95 3.28
C THR A 617 22.72 -13.10 4.14
N TYR A 618 24.02 -13.44 4.16
CA TYR A 618 25.04 -12.67 4.85
C TYR A 618 25.20 -11.26 4.28
N MET A 619 25.21 -11.12 2.96
CA MET A 619 25.30 -9.82 2.30
C MET A 619 24.07 -8.96 2.57
N ARG A 620 22.86 -9.53 2.46
CA ARG A 620 21.61 -8.84 2.80
C ARG A 620 21.56 -8.45 4.27
N GLN A 621 22.05 -9.31 5.19
CA GLN A 621 22.16 -8.99 6.62
C GLN A 621 22.89 -7.66 6.84
N LEU A 622 24.04 -7.46 6.20
CA LEU A 622 24.81 -6.22 6.32
C LEU A 622 24.00 -5.02 5.81
N ALA A 623 23.44 -5.09 4.61
CA ALA A 623 22.67 -3.98 4.04
C ALA A 623 21.47 -3.61 4.91
N LEU A 624 20.71 -4.60 5.38
CA LEU A 624 19.54 -4.36 6.24
C LEU A 624 19.94 -3.78 7.61
N THR A 625 21.07 -4.21 8.17
CA THR A 625 21.63 -3.65 9.40
C THR A 625 22.00 -2.18 9.23
N VAL A 626 22.64 -1.82 8.11
CA VAL A 626 22.98 -0.43 7.76
C VAL A 626 21.70 0.42 7.61
N LEU A 627 20.71 -0.09 6.89
CA LEU A 627 19.43 0.61 6.70
C LEU A 627 18.73 0.87 8.04
N MET A 628 18.62 -0.15 8.90
CA MET A 628 18.03 0.00 10.22
C MET A 628 18.77 1.03 11.07
N ALA A 629 20.11 0.99 11.08
CA ALA A 629 20.94 1.94 11.80
C ALA A 629 20.70 3.39 11.33
N GLN A 630 20.66 3.61 10.00
CA GLN A 630 20.47 4.94 9.41
C GLN A 630 19.02 5.44 9.47
N MET A 631 18.06 4.55 9.71
CA MET A 631 16.68 4.95 10.08
C MET A 631 16.60 5.44 11.54
N GLY A 632 17.61 5.15 12.38
CA GLY A 632 17.60 5.41 13.81
C GLY A 632 17.07 4.25 14.66
N CYS A 633 16.86 3.08 14.06
CA CYS A 633 16.50 1.84 14.74
C CYS A 633 17.73 1.17 15.37
N PHE A 634 17.53 0.35 16.39
CA PHE A 634 18.56 -0.59 16.87
C PHE A 634 18.69 -1.75 15.90
N VAL A 635 19.81 -2.49 15.98
CA VAL A 635 20.20 -3.46 14.96
C VAL A 635 20.37 -4.88 15.52
N PRO A 636 20.13 -5.91 14.69
CA PRO A 636 20.20 -7.31 15.08
C PRO A 636 21.65 -7.81 15.21
N ALA A 637 22.35 -7.38 16.22
CA ALA A 637 23.73 -7.75 16.48
C ALA A 637 24.01 -7.77 17.98
N LYS A 638 25.18 -8.30 18.38
CA LYS A 638 25.67 -8.19 19.76
C LYS A 638 26.43 -6.88 19.97
N GLN A 639 27.07 -6.37 18.92
CA GLN A 639 27.72 -5.07 18.86
C GLN A 639 27.76 -4.62 17.41
N ALA A 640 27.54 -3.33 17.15
CA ALA A 640 27.68 -2.75 15.84
C ALA A 640 28.37 -1.39 15.92
N VAL A 641 29.41 -1.20 15.10
CA VAL A 641 30.10 0.07 14.84
C VAL A 641 30.08 0.28 13.34
N LEU A 642 29.38 1.32 12.89
CA LEU A 642 29.06 1.49 11.49
C LEU A 642 29.45 2.90 10.99
N PRO A 643 30.10 3.00 9.82
CA PRO A 643 30.18 4.27 9.12
C PRO A 643 28.81 4.65 8.56
N ILE A 644 28.64 5.91 8.18
CA ILE A 644 27.43 6.38 7.51
C ILE A 644 27.61 6.22 6.01
N PHE A 645 26.74 5.44 5.39
CA PHE A 645 26.75 5.24 3.96
C PHE A 645 25.83 6.25 3.26
N ASP A 646 26.25 6.69 2.08
CA ASP A 646 25.48 7.59 1.21
C ASP A 646 24.63 6.84 0.18
N ARG A 647 25.11 5.64 -0.24
CA ARG A 647 24.43 4.80 -1.23
C ARG A 647 24.63 3.32 -0.92
N ILE A 648 23.65 2.53 -1.30
CA ILE A 648 23.73 1.06 -1.30
C ILE A 648 23.40 0.57 -2.71
N PHE A 649 24.32 -0.19 -3.28
CA PHE A 649 24.14 -0.89 -4.54
C PHE A 649 24.13 -2.39 -4.31
N THR A 650 23.16 -3.07 -4.88
CA THR A 650 23.07 -4.52 -4.74
C THR A 650 22.83 -5.19 -6.08
N ARG A 651 23.53 -6.29 -6.29
CA ARG A 651 23.23 -7.29 -7.30
C ARG A 651 23.17 -8.64 -6.60
N ILE A 652 21.97 -9.03 -6.13
CA ILE A 652 21.74 -10.24 -5.33
C ILE A 652 20.58 -11.03 -5.93
N GLY A 653 20.87 -12.22 -6.45
CA GLY A 653 19.91 -13.11 -7.10
C GLY A 653 19.79 -12.84 -8.61
N ALA A 654 19.23 -13.79 -9.34
CA ALA A 654 18.91 -13.65 -10.76
C ALA A 654 17.42 -13.40 -10.89
N SER A 655 17.00 -12.20 -11.25
CA SER A 655 15.65 -11.92 -11.72
C SER A 655 15.68 -11.78 -13.24
N ASP A 656 14.94 -12.64 -13.93
CA ASP A 656 14.69 -12.46 -15.37
C ASP A 656 13.69 -11.30 -15.52
N ASP A 657 14.12 -10.21 -16.09
CA ASP A 657 13.21 -9.17 -16.53
C ASP A 657 12.59 -9.55 -17.89
N LEU A 658 11.68 -10.51 -17.84
CA LEU A 658 10.94 -10.99 -19.02
C LEU A 658 10.09 -9.90 -19.68
N ILE A 659 9.73 -8.85 -18.93
CA ILE A 659 8.87 -7.76 -19.42
C ILE A 659 9.67 -6.83 -20.33
N ALA A 660 10.93 -6.54 -19.98
CA ALA A 660 11.78 -5.68 -20.79
C ALA A 660 12.47 -6.43 -21.95
N GLY A 661 12.33 -7.75 -22.06
CA GLY A 661 12.95 -8.57 -23.11
C GLY A 661 14.48 -8.57 -23.08
N GLN A 662 15.09 -8.17 -21.95
CA GLN A 662 16.54 -8.11 -21.78
C GLN A 662 17.08 -9.45 -21.26
N SER A 663 18.25 -9.84 -21.73
CA SER A 663 18.89 -11.04 -21.17
C SER A 663 19.34 -10.77 -19.72
N THR A 664 19.29 -11.81 -18.88
CA THR A 664 19.79 -11.77 -17.49
C THR A 664 21.17 -11.15 -17.36
N PHE A 665 22.08 -11.45 -18.31
CA PHE A 665 23.42 -10.90 -18.36
C PHE A 665 23.43 -9.38 -18.65
N MET A 666 22.54 -8.89 -19.51
CA MET A 666 22.45 -7.45 -19.79
C MET A 666 21.96 -6.67 -18.55
N VAL A 667 20.96 -7.19 -17.85
CA VAL A 667 20.46 -6.60 -16.59
C VAL A 667 21.58 -6.59 -15.55
N GLU A 668 22.31 -7.69 -15.41
CA GLU A 668 23.47 -7.81 -14.52
C GLU A 668 24.55 -6.76 -14.81
N MET A 669 24.86 -6.53 -16.08
CA MET A 669 25.85 -5.52 -16.46
C MET A 669 25.33 -4.09 -16.25
N MET A 670 24.04 -3.85 -16.41
CA MET A 670 23.42 -2.54 -16.12
C MET A 670 23.46 -2.23 -14.63
N GLU A 671 23.14 -3.18 -13.76
CA GLU A 671 23.22 -3.02 -12.29
C GLU A 671 24.67 -2.77 -11.84
N ALA A 672 25.63 -3.53 -12.38
CA ALA A 672 27.05 -3.32 -12.12
C ALA A 672 27.51 -1.93 -12.59
N ASN A 673 27.08 -1.49 -13.79
CA ASN A 673 27.42 -0.17 -14.32
C ASN A 673 26.87 0.97 -13.46
N GLN A 674 25.67 0.82 -12.90
CA GLN A 674 25.11 1.80 -11.95
C GLN A 674 26.02 1.97 -10.72
N ALA A 675 26.43 0.86 -10.11
CA ALA A 675 27.35 0.91 -8.99
C ALA A 675 28.69 1.55 -9.37
N LEU A 676 29.31 1.14 -10.50
CA LEU A 676 30.61 1.65 -10.92
C LEU A 676 30.59 3.14 -11.29
N ARG A 677 29.46 3.64 -11.79
CA ARG A 677 29.30 5.03 -12.21
C ARG A 677 28.97 5.98 -11.06
N TYR A 678 28.15 5.54 -10.10
CA TYR A 678 27.58 6.43 -9.09
C TYR A 678 28.06 6.18 -7.66
N ALA A 679 28.78 5.06 -7.41
CA ALA A 679 29.32 4.80 -6.09
C ALA A 679 30.41 5.81 -5.71
N THR A 680 30.45 6.14 -4.44
CA THR A 680 31.45 6.99 -3.80
C THR A 680 32.27 6.16 -2.79
N PRO A 681 33.35 6.67 -2.24
CA PRO A 681 34.05 6.00 -1.13
C PRO A 681 33.20 5.76 0.12
N ASN A 682 32.03 6.42 0.24
CA ASN A 682 31.07 6.22 1.32
C ASN A 682 29.93 5.27 0.95
N SER A 683 29.99 4.62 -0.20
CA SER A 683 28.94 3.70 -0.64
C SER A 683 29.20 2.27 -0.16
N LEU A 684 28.14 1.46 -0.12
CA LEU A 684 28.18 0.03 0.13
C LEU A 684 27.78 -0.71 -1.16
N ILE A 685 28.63 -1.61 -1.62
CA ILE A 685 28.41 -2.41 -2.83
C ILE A 685 28.30 -3.89 -2.46
N LEU A 686 27.26 -4.55 -2.93
CA LEU A 686 26.98 -5.97 -2.66
C LEU A 686 26.76 -6.69 -4.00
N PHE A 687 27.78 -7.39 -4.49
CA PHE A 687 27.73 -8.15 -5.74
C PHE A 687 27.74 -9.64 -5.48
N ASP A 688 26.67 -10.31 -5.89
CA ASP A 688 26.51 -11.75 -5.70
C ASP A 688 26.58 -12.48 -7.05
N GLU A 689 27.61 -13.30 -7.22
CA GLU A 689 27.85 -14.17 -8.38
C GLU A 689 27.91 -13.42 -9.74
N LEU A 690 28.53 -12.24 -9.77
CA LEU A 690 28.65 -11.44 -10.99
C LEU A 690 29.51 -12.18 -12.06
N GLY A 691 29.06 -12.11 -13.33
CA GLY A 691 29.72 -12.75 -14.47
C GLY A 691 29.22 -14.17 -14.80
N ARG A 692 28.16 -14.65 -14.13
CA ARG A 692 27.63 -15.99 -14.31
C ARG A 692 26.80 -16.17 -15.59
N GLY A 693 26.26 -15.08 -16.14
CA GLY A 693 25.37 -15.09 -17.32
C GLY A 693 26.07 -15.24 -18.68
N THR A 694 27.38 -15.46 -18.73
CA THR A 694 28.19 -15.57 -19.97
C THR A 694 29.17 -16.74 -19.89
N ALA A 695 30.06 -16.87 -20.90
CA ALA A 695 31.12 -17.90 -20.88
C ALA A 695 32.06 -17.73 -19.69
N THR A 696 32.49 -18.85 -19.09
CA THR A 696 33.21 -18.86 -17.81
C THR A 696 34.43 -17.93 -17.78
N TYR A 697 35.25 -17.92 -18.82
CA TYR A 697 36.42 -17.04 -18.86
C TYR A 697 36.06 -15.58 -19.05
N ASP A 698 35.06 -15.27 -19.86
CA ASP A 698 34.56 -13.90 -20.03
C ASP A 698 34.00 -13.36 -18.72
N GLY A 699 33.19 -14.16 -18.03
CA GLY A 699 32.62 -13.82 -16.73
C GLY A 699 33.69 -13.58 -15.66
N MET A 700 34.66 -14.46 -15.57
CA MET A 700 35.78 -14.34 -14.64
C MET A 700 36.63 -13.08 -14.95
N ALA A 701 36.93 -12.82 -16.22
CA ALA A 701 37.69 -11.63 -16.62
C ALA A 701 36.97 -10.34 -16.28
N LEU A 702 35.65 -10.27 -16.51
CA LEU A 702 34.81 -9.14 -16.12
C LEU A 702 34.75 -8.96 -14.61
N ALA A 703 34.55 -10.05 -13.84
CA ALA A 703 34.50 -10.01 -12.37
C ALA A 703 35.81 -9.49 -11.79
N GLN A 704 36.96 -9.99 -12.29
CA GLN A 704 38.29 -9.49 -11.89
C GLN A 704 38.46 -8.01 -12.21
N ALA A 705 38.18 -7.60 -13.44
CA ALA A 705 38.31 -6.20 -13.85
C ALA A 705 37.44 -5.26 -13.02
N ILE A 706 36.22 -5.69 -12.66
CA ILE A 706 35.32 -4.93 -11.80
C ILE A 706 35.88 -4.80 -10.37
N ILE A 707 36.38 -5.89 -9.77
CA ILE A 707 37.04 -5.86 -8.46
C ILE A 707 38.23 -4.88 -8.48
N GLU A 708 39.10 -4.97 -9.50
CA GLU A 708 40.22 -4.08 -9.63
C GLU A 708 39.82 -2.62 -9.83
N TYR A 709 38.73 -2.37 -10.59
CA TYR A 709 38.23 -1.03 -10.81
C TYR A 709 37.68 -0.45 -9.52
N ILE A 710 36.88 -1.22 -8.73
CA ILE A 710 36.36 -0.79 -7.44
C ILE A 710 37.52 -0.47 -6.50
N HIS A 711 38.53 -1.33 -6.42
CA HIS A 711 39.70 -1.15 -5.57
C HIS A 711 40.49 0.11 -5.91
N ARG A 712 40.73 0.40 -7.22
CA ARG A 712 41.56 1.52 -7.65
C ARG A 712 40.84 2.86 -7.75
N HIS A 713 39.54 2.84 -8.13
CA HIS A 713 38.83 4.06 -8.54
C HIS A 713 37.67 4.40 -7.62
N VAL A 714 36.86 3.41 -7.22
CA VAL A 714 35.64 3.66 -6.42
C VAL A 714 35.98 3.75 -4.94
N GLN A 715 36.78 2.84 -4.42
CA GLN A 715 37.23 2.75 -3.03
C GLN A 715 36.08 2.62 -2.02
N ALA A 716 34.99 1.97 -2.41
CA ALA A 716 33.82 1.72 -1.58
C ALA A 716 33.93 0.40 -0.81
N LYS A 717 33.29 0.32 0.37
CA LYS A 717 33.13 -0.96 1.09
C LYS A 717 32.32 -1.93 0.25
N THR A 718 32.92 -3.06 -0.10
CA THR A 718 32.34 -4.01 -1.07
C THR A 718 32.35 -5.43 -0.54
N LEU A 719 31.22 -6.13 -0.61
CA LEU A 719 31.11 -7.57 -0.47
C LEU A 719 30.90 -8.16 -1.87
N PHE A 720 31.84 -8.98 -2.30
CA PHE A 720 31.82 -9.60 -3.62
C PHE A 720 31.79 -11.11 -3.49
N SER A 721 30.64 -11.72 -3.74
CA SER A 721 30.49 -13.18 -3.72
C SER A 721 30.80 -13.74 -5.11
N THR A 722 31.57 -14.83 -5.17
CA THR A 722 31.93 -15.46 -6.42
C THR A 722 32.10 -16.98 -6.31
N HIS A 723 31.90 -17.65 -7.43
CA HIS A 723 32.26 -19.04 -7.64
C HIS A 723 33.63 -19.25 -8.31
N TYR A 724 34.25 -18.15 -8.76
CA TYR A 724 35.55 -18.20 -9.37
C TYR A 724 36.65 -18.24 -8.29
N HIS A 725 37.09 -19.46 -7.93
CA HIS A 725 38.14 -19.66 -6.92
C HIS A 725 39.49 -19.05 -7.34
N GLU A 726 39.69 -18.90 -8.64
CA GLU A 726 40.84 -18.26 -9.22
C GLU A 726 41.01 -16.80 -8.77
N LEU A 727 39.92 -16.11 -8.49
CA LEU A 727 39.98 -14.72 -8.04
C LEU A 727 40.47 -14.55 -6.60
N THR A 728 40.60 -15.62 -5.83
CA THR A 728 41.11 -15.56 -4.45
C THR A 728 42.61 -15.15 -4.40
N VAL A 729 43.36 -15.31 -5.49
CA VAL A 729 44.73 -14.86 -5.58
C VAL A 729 44.87 -13.34 -5.52
N LEU A 730 43.82 -12.60 -5.84
CA LEU A 730 43.75 -11.13 -5.81
C LEU A 730 44.07 -10.55 -4.43
N GLU A 731 43.89 -11.28 -3.35
CA GLU A 731 44.28 -10.83 -2.00
C GLU A 731 45.79 -10.53 -1.90
N LYS A 732 46.61 -11.23 -2.70
CA LYS A 732 48.05 -11.00 -2.74
C LYS A 732 48.45 -9.77 -3.57
N GLU A 733 47.57 -9.37 -4.50
CA GLU A 733 47.84 -8.27 -5.45
C GLU A 733 47.18 -6.97 -5.02
N LEU A 734 46.03 -7.07 -4.32
CA LEU A 734 45.18 -5.97 -3.87
C LEU A 734 45.21 -5.91 -2.34
N PRO A 735 45.98 -5.05 -1.70
CA PRO A 735 46.21 -5.06 -0.25
C PRO A 735 44.98 -4.76 0.59
N GLN A 736 43.94 -4.19 0.00
CA GLN A 736 42.67 -3.86 0.68
C GLN A 736 41.56 -4.90 0.42
N LEU A 737 41.90 -6.04 -0.20
CA LEU A 737 41.01 -7.16 -0.43
C LEU A 737 41.33 -8.29 0.54
N LYS A 738 40.31 -8.83 1.19
CA LYS A 738 40.38 -9.98 2.09
C LYS A 738 39.46 -11.10 1.61
N ASN A 739 39.97 -12.32 1.58
CA ASN A 739 39.17 -13.50 1.31
C ASN A 739 38.46 -13.97 2.57
N VAL A 740 37.19 -14.33 2.40
CA VAL A 740 36.38 -15.01 3.42
C VAL A 740 35.54 -16.09 2.75
N HIS A 741 35.19 -17.12 3.51
CA HIS A 741 34.37 -18.20 2.97
C HIS A 741 33.31 -18.67 3.97
N VAL A 742 32.27 -19.34 3.47
CA VAL A 742 31.29 -20.01 4.33
C VAL A 742 31.83 -21.39 4.69
N GLY A 743 31.96 -21.65 5.99
CA GLY A 743 32.46 -22.92 6.50
C GLY A 743 31.58 -24.10 6.14
N ALA A 744 32.21 -25.20 5.73
CA ALA A 744 31.57 -26.48 5.51
C ALA A 744 32.40 -27.56 6.14
N VAL A 745 31.79 -28.59 6.73
CA VAL A 745 32.46 -29.73 7.35
C VAL A 745 31.94 -31.01 6.71
N GLU A 746 32.87 -31.87 6.34
CA GLU A 746 32.53 -33.22 5.89
C GLU A 746 32.39 -34.13 7.10
N LYS A 747 31.21 -34.67 7.33
CA LYS A 747 30.90 -35.62 8.42
C LYS A 747 30.23 -36.84 7.84
N ASP A 748 30.81 -38.00 8.05
CA ASP A 748 30.29 -39.30 7.59
C ASP A 748 30.06 -39.37 6.05
N GLY A 749 30.89 -38.65 5.25
CA GLY A 749 30.76 -38.58 3.78
C GLY A 749 29.61 -37.65 3.30
N GLU A 750 29.06 -36.89 4.22
CA GLU A 750 28.08 -35.83 3.89
C GLU A 750 28.67 -34.47 4.26
N VAL A 751 28.38 -33.47 3.43
CA VAL A 751 28.78 -32.07 3.68
C VAL A 751 27.68 -31.35 4.45
N VAL A 752 28.05 -30.90 5.65
CA VAL A 752 27.20 -30.06 6.49
C VAL A 752 27.69 -28.63 6.37
N PHE A 753 26.81 -27.72 5.90
CA PHE A 753 27.11 -26.30 5.88
C PHE A 753 26.99 -25.72 7.27
N LEU A 754 28.04 -25.07 7.74
CA LEU A 754 28.04 -24.44 9.07
C LEU A 754 27.30 -23.12 9.09
N HIS A 755 26.97 -22.55 7.92
CA HIS A 755 26.40 -21.20 7.77
C HIS A 755 27.19 -20.12 8.54
N LYS A 756 28.48 -20.37 8.78
CA LYS A 756 29.38 -19.49 9.53
C LYS A 756 30.49 -18.97 8.59
N MET A 757 30.67 -17.64 8.58
CA MET A 757 31.77 -17.02 7.84
C MET A 757 33.10 -17.26 8.54
N MET A 758 34.10 -17.58 7.76
CA MET A 758 35.47 -17.88 8.18
C MET A 758 36.49 -17.11 7.35
N ASP A 759 37.62 -16.76 7.89
CA ASP A 759 38.70 -16.07 7.19
C ASP A 759 39.40 -16.99 6.18
N GLY A 760 39.90 -16.39 5.10
CA GLY A 760 40.61 -17.07 4.02
C GLY A 760 39.71 -17.65 2.93
N PRO A 761 40.30 -18.18 1.84
CA PRO A 761 39.55 -18.76 0.73
C PRO A 761 38.95 -20.13 1.10
N ALA A 762 37.92 -20.58 0.41
CA ALA A 762 37.39 -21.92 0.53
C ALA A 762 38.39 -22.97 -0.02
N ASP A 763 38.60 -24.06 0.71
CA ASP A 763 39.59 -25.08 0.34
C ASP A 763 39.17 -25.93 -0.86
N LYS A 764 37.88 -26.14 -1.10
CA LYS A 764 37.34 -27.05 -2.12
C LYS A 764 36.01 -26.57 -2.70
N SER A 765 35.73 -27.03 -3.92
CA SER A 765 34.41 -26.94 -4.55
C SER A 765 33.50 -28.06 -3.99
N TYR A 766 32.28 -27.70 -3.59
CA TYR A 766 31.29 -28.64 -3.03
C TYR A 766 30.11 -28.94 -3.98
N GLY A 767 30.20 -28.59 -5.27
CA GLY A 767 29.11 -28.74 -6.24
C GLY A 767 28.60 -30.19 -6.38
N ILE A 768 29.50 -31.17 -6.39
CA ILE A 768 29.15 -32.59 -6.46
C ILE A 768 28.43 -33.05 -5.19
N HIS A 769 28.82 -32.53 -4.02
CA HIS A 769 28.16 -32.85 -2.74
C HIS A 769 26.75 -32.29 -2.68
N VAL A 770 26.55 -31.07 -3.18
CA VAL A 770 25.20 -30.48 -3.30
C VAL A 770 24.33 -31.32 -4.23
N ALA A 771 24.89 -31.79 -5.36
CA ALA A 771 24.19 -32.68 -6.28
C ALA A 771 23.79 -34.02 -5.60
N LYS A 772 24.62 -34.53 -4.69
CA LYS A 772 24.33 -35.73 -3.89
C LYS A 772 23.15 -35.46 -2.92
N ILE A 773 23.16 -34.33 -2.24
CA ILE A 773 22.05 -33.90 -1.35
C ILE A 773 20.74 -33.75 -2.16
N ALA A 774 20.83 -33.25 -3.39
CA ALA A 774 19.69 -33.15 -4.31
C ALA A 774 19.19 -34.50 -4.87
N GLY A 775 19.83 -35.61 -4.48
CA GLY A 775 19.37 -36.96 -4.86
C GLY A 775 19.76 -37.38 -6.27
N LEU A 776 20.82 -36.82 -6.90
CA LEU A 776 21.29 -37.25 -8.21
C LEU A 776 21.86 -38.69 -8.11
N PRO A 777 21.72 -39.51 -9.21
CA PRO A 777 22.19 -40.90 -9.23
C PRO A 777 23.69 -41.05 -8.90
N ALA A 778 24.05 -42.04 -8.07
CA ALA A 778 25.42 -42.24 -7.58
C ALA A 778 26.45 -42.43 -8.71
N ASN A 779 26.11 -43.15 -9.77
CA ASN A 779 26.96 -43.36 -10.94
C ASN A 779 27.25 -42.06 -11.73
N LEU A 780 26.32 -41.13 -11.76
CA LEU A 780 26.50 -39.82 -12.33
C LEU A 780 27.46 -38.98 -11.47
N LEU A 781 27.30 -39.04 -10.15
CA LEU A 781 28.15 -38.31 -9.20
C LEU A 781 29.59 -38.81 -9.20
N GLU A 782 29.82 -40.13 -9.26
CA GLU A 782 31.15 -40.70 -9.42
C GLU A 782 31.80 -40.21 -10.71
N ARG A 783 31.10 -40.28 -11.82
CA ARG A 783 31.62 -39.78 -13.11
C ARG A 783 31.92 -38.27 -13.07
N ALA A 784 31.07 -37.48 -12.41
CA ALA A 784 31.28 -36.05 -12.25
C ALA A 784 32.55 -35.78 -11.43
N ALA A 785 32.81 -36.55 -10.38
CA ALA A 785 34.03 -36.46 -9.55
C ALA A 785 35.29 -36.78 -10.37
N ASP A 786 35.27 -37.83 -11.21
CA ASP A 786 36.40 -38.16 -12.09
C ASP A 786 36.70 -37.05 -13.10
N ILE A 787 35.66 -36.46 -13.69
CA ILE A 787 35.79 -35.33 -14.62
C ILE A 787 36.36 -34.11 -13.89
N LEU A 788 35.87 -33.78 -12.71
CA LEU A 788 36.35 -32.66 -11.89
C LEU A 788 37.86 -32.82 -11.59
N HIS A 789 38.26 -34.00 -11.12
CA HIS A 789 39.67 -34.31 -10.85
C HIS A 789 40.58 -34.14 -12.06
N THR A 790 40.07 -34.49 -13.27
CA THR A 790 40.81 -34.32 -14.50
C THR A 790 40.95 -32.85 -14.88
N LEU A 791 39.90 -32.06 -14.71
CA LEU A 791 39.89 -30.62 -14.97
C LEU A 791 40.80 -29.84 -14.02
N GLU A 792 40.81 -30.21 -12.74
CA GLU A 792 41.64 -29.55 -11.69
C GLU A 792 43.14 -29.85 -11.87
N ASN A 793 43.50 -31.02 -12.40
CA ASN A 793 44.89 -31.39 -12.64
C ASN A 793 45.47 -30.85 -13.98
N GLY A 794 44.73 -30.07 -14.77
CA GLY A 794 45.23 -29.35 -15.93
C GLY A 794 45.59 -30.23 -17.14
N ASP A 795 45.07 -31.46 -17.21
CA ASP A 795 45.37 -32.37 -18.33
C ASP A 795 44.45 -32.02 -19.53
N ASN A 796 44.92 -31.11 -20.39
CA ASN A 796 44.25 -30.64 -21.63
C ASN A 796 44.25 -31.72 -22.75
N GLY A 797 44.16 -33.00 -22.41
CA GLY A 797 43.97 -34.08 -23.37
C GLY A 797 42.58 -34.06 -23.97
N HIS A 798 42.48 -34.13 -25.28
CA HIS A 798 41.23 -34.28 -26.01
C HIS A 798 40.40 -35.46 -25.44
N HIS A 799 39.36 -35.20 -24.71
CA HIS A 799 38.46 -36.19 -24.18
C HIS A 799 37.56 -36.73 -25.29
N THR A 800 38.01 -37.80 -25.96
CA THR A 800 37.10 -38.71 -26.66
C THR A 800 36.31 -39.48 -25.60
N VAL A 801 34.99 -39.36 -25.63
CA VAL A 801 34.06 -40.17 -24.83
C VAL A 801 34.44 -41.66 -25.06
N PRO A 802 34.78 -42.45 -24.03
CA PRO A 802 35.08 -43.84 -24.19
C PRO A 802 33.92 -44.57 -24.88
N ALA A 803 34.21 -45.36 -25.91
CA ALA A 803 33.22 -46.06 -26.74
C ALA A 803 32.25 -46.96 -25.94
N GLU A 804 32.68 -47.44 -24.75
CA GLU A 804 31.85 -48.26 -23.87
C GLU A 804 30.66 -47.54 -23.22
N ILE A 805 30.71 -46.19 -23.07
CA ILE A 805 29.59 -45.40 -22.53
C ILE A 805 28.56 -45.13 -23.63
N GLY A 806 29.00 -44.98 -24.86
CA GLY A 806 28.13 -44.84 -26.03
C GLY A 806 27.22 -46.03 -26.27
N GLU A 807 27.70 -47.25 -25.98
CA GLU A 807 26.88 -48.45 -26.07
C GLU A 807 25.93 -48.67 -24.91
N LYS A 808 26.33 -48.34 -23.67
CA LYS A 808 25.42 -48.40 -22.51
C LYS A 808 24.31 -47.38 -22.58
N ILE A 809 24.54 -46.17 -23.13
CA ILE A 809 23.50 -45.16 -23.36
C ILE A 809 22.57 -45.57 -24.50
N LYS A 810 23.04 -46.25 -25.53
CA LYS A 810 22.19 -46.79 -26.60
C LYS A 810 21.31 -47.93 -26.10
N THR A 811 21.80 -48.78 -25.21
CA THR A 811 21.01 -49.89 -24.61
C THR A 811 19.95 -49.35 -23.63
N ALA A 812 20.27 -48.36 -22.82
CA ALA A 812 19.30 -47.73 -21.94
C ALA A 812 18.21 -46.91 -22.68
N LYS A 813 18.52 -46.34 -23.86
CA LYS A 813 17.51 -45.64 -24.68
C LYS A 813 16.60 -46.59 -25.44
N GLN A 814 16.97 -47.86 -25.65
CA GLN A 814 16.12 -48.86 -26.33
C GLN A 814 15.13 -49.55 -25.38
N GLU A 815 15.35 -49.48 -24.07
CA GLU A 815 14.41 -50.05 -23.08
C GLU A 815 13.28 -49.11 -22.65
N GLN A 816 13.31 -47.84 -23.01
CA GLN A 816 12.32 -46.84 -22.56
C GLN A 816 11.31 -46.36 -23.61
N ILE A 817 11.18 -47.02 -24.77
CA ILE A 817 10.16 -46.65 -25.76
C ILE A 817 9.27 -47.88 -26.10
N LYS A 818 8.30 -48.17 -25.25
CA LYS A 818 7.04 -48.80 -25.65
C LYS A 818 5.86 -48.06 -25.01
N PRO A 819 4.90 -47.60 -25.77
CA PRO A 819 3.71 -46.94 -25.24
C PRO A 819 2.78 -47.99 -24.59
N PRO A 820 2.10 -47.65 -23.48
CA PRO A 820 1.10 -48.56 -22.92
C PRO A 820 -0.21 -48.45 -23.69
N ALA A 821 -0.68 -49.60 -24.19
CA ALA A 821 -2.04 -49.78 -24.64
C ALA A 821 -2.97 -49.94 -23.43
N GLU A 822 -4.13 -49.29 -23.51
CA GLU A 822 -5.25 -49.45 -22.59
C GLU A 822 -5.65 -50.90 -22.38
N LYS A 823 -5.85 -51.26 -21.12
CA LYS A 823 -6.93 -52.19 -20.71
C LYS A 823 -7.27 -51.99 -19.22
N VAL A 824 -8.53 -51.72 -19.01
CA VAL A 824 -9.31 -51.79 -17.78
C VAL A 824 -9.30 -53.21 -17.20
N ASN A 825 -9.08 -53.40 -15.89
CA ASN A 825 -9.92 -54.10 -14.94
C ASN A 825 -9.32 -54.23 -13.53
N GLN A 826 -10.12 -53.79 -12.59
CA GLN A 826 -10.50 -54.31 -11.24
C GLN A 826 -9.54 -55.17 -10.41
N ASP A 827 -9.22 -54.58 -9.24
CA ASP A 827 -9.20 -55.06 -7.85
C ASP A 827 -8.72 -56.47 -7.47
N PRO A 828 -8.40 -56.70 -6.18
CA PRO A 828 -7.71 -55.99 -5.11
C PRO A 828 -6.62 -56.85 -4.42
N ILE A 829 -6.08 -56.32 -3.27
CA ILE A 829 -5.50 -57.03 -2.08
C ILE A 829 -4.06 -56.72 -1.76
N GLN A 830 -3.93 -55.93 -0.71
CA GLN A 830 -3.13 -56.01 0.53
C GLN A 830 -1.62 -56.20 0.51
N ASP A 831 -1.11 -55.31 1.30
CA ASP A 831 -0.15 -55.39 2.42
C ASP A 831 1.31 -54.93 2.21
N SER A 832 1.53 -53.85 2.98
CA SER A 832 2.72 -53.60 3.81
C SER A 832 4.09 -53.51 3.13
N VAL A 833 4.68 -52.33 3.20
CA VAL A 833 5.81 -51.99 4.06
C VAL A 833 6.01 -50.48 4.00
N LYS A 834 5.99 -49.87 5.17
CA LYS A 834 6.41 -48.47 5.41
C LYS A 834 7.93 -48.38 5.26
N GLU A 835 8.40 -47.46 4.44
CA GLU A 835 9.71 -46.81 4.66
C GLU A 835 9.49 -45.31 4.56
N GLU A 836 9.69 -44.64 5.69
CA GLU A 836 9.65 -43.22 5.86
C GLU A 836 10.85 -42.59 5.14
N THR A 837 10.59 -41.83 4.08
CA THR A 837 11.52 -40.83 3.57
C THR A 837 11.06 -39.47 4.09
N GLN A 838 11.65 -39.01 5.18
CA GLN A 838 11.51 -37.63 5.61
C GLN A 838 12.18 -36.69 4.61
N GLN A 839 11.37 -36.01 3.86
CA GLN A 839 11.76 -34.89 3.06
C GLN A 839 11.61 -33.62 3.93
N LEU A 840 12.73 -33.07 4.41
CA LEU A 840 12.79 -31.81 5.11
C LEU A 840 12.28 -30.70 4.18
N SER A 841 11.03 -30.29 4.32
CA SER A 841 10.51 -29.07 3.71
C SER A 841 10.88 -27.88 4.59
N LEU A 842 11.38 -26.83 3.98
CA LEU A 842 11.83 -25.60 4.63
C LEU A 842 10.65 -24.69 5.13
N PHE A 843 9.42 -25.19 5.02
CA PHE A 843 8.21 -24.54 5.53
C PHE A 843 7.53 -25.54 6.46
N GLY A 844 7.19 -25.09 7.65
CA GLY A 844 6.58 -25.89 8.69
C GLY A 844 5.53 -26.84 8.12
N GLU A 845 5.65 -28.11 8.43
CA GLU A 845 4.64 -29.09 8.13
C GLU A 845 3.35 -28.64 8.80
N LEU A 846 2.28 -28.60 8.00
CA LEU A 846 0.93 -28.47 8.54
C LEU A 846 0.75 -29.61 9.55
N SER A 847 0.21 -29.31 10.71
CA SER A 847 -0.15 -30.35 11.68
C SER A 847 -1.06 -31.38 11.04
N GLU A 848 -1.13 -32.59 11.59
CA GLU A 848 -2.07 -33.62 11.10
C GLU A 848 -3.48 -33.08 11.00
N ASN A 849 -3.91 -32.24 11.95
CA ASN A 849 -5.21 -31.59 11.96
C ASN A 849 -5.39 -30.60 10.79
N GLU A 850 -4.39 -29.79 10.52
CA GLU A 850 -4.45 -28.81 9.40
C GLU A 850 -4.49 -29.53 8.05
N THR A 851 -3.79 -30.64 7.92
CA THR A 851 -3.81 -31.47 6.71
C THR A 851 -5.18 -32.12 6.50
N GLU A 852 -5.81 -32.67 7.55
CA GLU A 852 -7.17 -33.22 7.50
C GLU A 852 -8.21 -32.15 7.17
N VAL A 853 -8.08 -30.95 7.71
CA VAL A 853 -8.99 -29.83 7.41
C VAL A 853 -8.85 -29.41 5.94
N ILE A 854 -7.64 -29.34 5.40
CA ILE A 854 -7.39 -28.98 3.99
C ILE A 854 -7.93 -30.07 3.04
N GLU A 855 -7.78 -31.34 3.37
CA GLU A 855 -8.34 -32.44 2.59
C GLU A 855 -9.87 -32.45 2.62
N SER A 856 -10.45 -32.22 3.77
CA SER A 856 -11.89 -32.08 3.92
C SER A 856 -12.45 -30.90 3.10
N LEU A 857 -11.78 -29.74 3.13
CA LEU A 857 -12.14 -28.57 2.31
C LEU A 857 -12.08 -28.87 0.80
N LYS A 858 -11.12 -29.65 0.34
CA LYS A 858 -11.00 -30.02 -1.09
C LYS A 858 -12.12 -30.95 -1.57
N GLN A 859 -12.74 -31.73 -0.68
CA GLN A 859 -13.80 -32.67 -0.99
C GLN A 859 -15.19 -32.03 -0.95
N ILE A 860 -15.35 -30.82 -0.45
CA ILE A 860 -16.62 -30.11 -0.35
C ILE A 860 -17.09 -29.66 -1.75
N ASN A 861 -18.26 -30.09 -2.17
CA ASN A 861 -18.92 -29.57 -3.36
C ASN A 861 -19.84 -28.40 -3.01
N LEU A 862 -19.33 -27.17 -3.13
CA LEU A 862 -20.05 -25.95 -2.77
C LEU A 862 -21.35 -25.72 -3.56
N LEU A 863 -21.51 -26.33 -4.73
CA LEU A 863 -22.69 -26.18 -5.59
C LEU A 863 -23.88 -27.01 -5.12
N GLU A 864 -23.67 -28.03 -4.27
CA GLU A 864 -24.71 -28.90 -3.74
C GLU A 864 -25.11 -28.58 -2.29
N MET A 865 -24.46 -27.57 -1.67
CA MET A 865 -24.71 -27.20 -0.27
C MET A 865 -25.64 -26.01 -0.14
N THR A 866 -26.53 -26.06 0.87
CA THR A 866 -27.26 -24.85 1.25
C THR A 866 -26.34 -23.90 2.03
N PRO A 867 -26.64 -22.57 2.08
CA PRO A 867 -25.85 -21.63 2.85
C PRO A 867 -25.67 -21.99 4.33
N MET A 868 -26.68 -22.67 4.90
CA MET A 868 -26.66 -23.11 6.30
C MET A 868 -25.75 -24.33 6.50
N ASP A 869 -25.74 -25.26 5.53
CA ASP A 869 -24.84 -26.41 5.56
C ASP A 869 -23.38 -25.98 5.39
N ALA A 870 -23.11 -25.01 4.50
CA ALA A 870 -21.77 -24.44 4.31
C ALA A 870 -21.27 -23.79 5.61
N LEU A 871 -22.12 -23.06 6.33
CA LEU A 871 -21.77 -22.38 7.59
C LEU A 871 -21.50 -23.38 8.70
N ASN A 872 -22.31 -24.45 8.80
CA ASN A 872 -22.10 -25.54 9.76
C ASN A 872 -20.80 -26.30 9.46
N THR A 873 -20.52 -26.61 8.19
CA THR A 873 -19.30 -27.31 7.80
C THR A 873 -18.06 -26.46 8.09
N LEU A 874 -18.09 -25.17 7.80
CA LEU A 874 -17.00 -24.25 8.16
C LEU A 874 -16.77 -24.16 9.67
N TYR A 875 -17.83 -24.17 10.46
CA TYR A 875 -17.75 -24.17 11.92
C TYR A 875 -17.14 -25.46 12.48
N GLU A 876 -17.50 -26.62 11.92
CA GLU A 876 -16.88 -27.89 12.31
C GLU A 876 -15.42 -28.00 11.91
N LEU A 877 -15.05 -27.50 10.73
CA LEU A 877 -13.65 -27.44 10.28
C LEU A 877 -12.81 -26.46 11.12
N GLN A 878 -13.41 -25.34 11.56
CA GLN A 878 -12.76 -24.39 12.47
C GLN A 878 -12.48 -25.00 13.86
N LYS A 879 -13.32 -25.90 14.32
CA LYS A 879 -13.09 -26.60 15.61
C LYS A 879 -11.99 -27.67 15.54
N GLN A 880 -11.66 -28.12 14.34
CA GLN A 880 -10.61 -29.13 14.11
C GLN A 880 -9.22 -28.48 13.95
N LEU A 881 -9.17 -27.20 13.58
CA LEU A 881 -7.97 -26.36 13.63
C LEU A 881 -7.64 -25.94 15.08
#